data_4d7f69f21ed68d7c90951c1b07a39675
#
_entry.id   4d7f69f21ed68d7c90951c1b07a39675
#
_cell.length_a   1.000
_cell.length_b   1.000
_cell.length_c   1.000
_cell.angle_alpha   90.00
_cell.angle_beta   90.00
_cell.angle_gamma   90.00
#
_symmetry.space_group_name_H-M   'P 1'
#
loop_
_entity.id
_entity.type
_entity.pdbx_description
1 polymer ?
#
loop_
_entity_poly.entity_id
_entity_poly.type
_entity_poly.pdbx_seq_one_letter_code
_entity_poly.pdbx_strand_id
1 'polypeptide(L)'
;MTLPRLQIDGEWFVGEDRRTHILRGVNLGGDCKVPFTPNGHTNLPTDFSDHRTVSFIGRPFPLDEAAEHFARLKAWGFNCLRLLTTWEAVEHAGPVQYDEAYLDYFATLCRMADDHGMFVFVDFHQDVWSRMTGGDGAPGWLFEAVGLDFTKFHAAGAAHVMQYKYDFARGGRQEERYPTMTWSQNYRYPANALMWTFFFAGRTFCPDFMVEGRNVQDFLQEHYLGAMEAVAHRLKGMSNVMGFDSLNEPGSGYVEQRLSYRHVAPSEFNRFPPRPGLAWSALDGLAVARGLTRDIPDLKVDRQQGKVVPAGDVRVNGGRVPIWLDGSECPFERAGAYRLSGDSIEAVDEEFFVMRNGRKVDMEHDFMSPFFHRVAERIRAIDPDWLLFAELDAARVGHGFPADAPRGTVNASHWYDVVTLSTKEFNFPVWVNPYSGRTLEGAEAIEGAYTRQLGFIKETAKTLNDGTGAPTLIGEFGIPFDLDHAAAYKAWAAGDHGPKPWERHVIALDLMYNALDTLLISSTQWNYTASNRNDQAVGDGWNQEDLSIYSVDQRGNSNDINSGGRALEGFVRPYARAIAGRPLKMKFKRETGAFRFVYEATGEGETEIFVPKLQYPNGFAIEVEGGDVTRRDENQSVLVHADVPGKVGITITRL
;
A
#
# COMPACT_ATOMS: atom_id res chain seq x y z
N MET A 1 6.38 22.52 18.63
CA MET A 1 5.55 21.83 19.65
C MET A 1 5.74 20.35 19.43
N THR A 2 5.99 19.61 20.49
CA THR A 2 6.09 18.13 20.41
C THR A 2 4.70 17.58 20.11
N LEU A 3 4.60 16.65 19.16
CA LEU A 3 3.34 15.98 18.86
C LEU A 3 2.91 15.09 20.05
N PRO A 4 1.60 15.04 20.41
CA PRO A 4 1.12 14.15 21.44
C PRO A 4 1.22 12.68 20.98
N ARG A 5 1.52 11.77 21.90
CA ARG A 5 1.35 10.35 21.59
C ARG A 5 -0.13 10.04 21.35
N LEU A 6 -0.39 9.23 20.32
CA LEU A 6 -1.75 8.84 19.96
C LEU A 6 -2.08 7.45 20.53
N GLN A 7 -3.30 7.31 21.02
CA GLN A 7 -3.89 6.05 21.52
C GLN A 7 -5.20 5.78 20.79
N ILE A 8 -5.74 4.59 20.97
CA ILE A 8 -7.05 4.18 20.42
C ILE A 8 -8.14 4.38 21.48
N ASP A 9 -9.21 5.10 21.12
CA ASP A 9 -10.48 5.15 21.86
C ASP A 9 -11.63 4.84 20.89
N GLY A 10 -12.05 3.57 20.88
CA GLY A 10 -13.04 3.08 19.93
C GLY A 10 -12.57 3.28 18.47
N GLU A 11 -13.36 4.00 17.70
CA GLU A 11 -13.05 4.30 16.28
C GLU A 11 -12.11 5.50 16.05
N TRP A 12 -11.52 6.07 17.12
CA TRP A 12 -10.76 7.31 17.08
C TRP A 12 -9.31 7.17 17.53
N PHE A 13 -8.44 7.96 16.90
CA PHE A 13 -7.15 8.31 17.48
C PHE A 13 -7.32 9.43 18.46
N VAL A 14 -6.88 9.25 19.70
CA VAL A 14 -6.93 10.28 20.75
C VAL A 14 -5.53 10.54 21.26
N GLY A 15 -5.13 11.81 21.30
CA GLY A 15 -3.84 12.23 21.81
C GLY A 15 -3.82 12.33 23.34
N GLU A 16 -2.61 12.36 23.93
CA GLU A 16 -2.41 12.70 25.35
C GLU A 16 -2.99 14.10 25.69
N ASP A 17 -3.13 14.94 24.66
CA ASP A 17 -3.81 16.25 24.74
C ASP A 17 -5.34 16.14 24.81
N ARG A 18 -5.88 14.93 24.87
CA ARG A 18 -7.30 14.57 24.93
C ARG A 18 -8.12 15.00 23.70
N ARG A 19 -7.45 15.30 22.60
CA ARG A 19 -8.14 15.63 21.35
C ARG A 19 -8.27 14.39 20.46
N THR A 20 -9.37 14.33 19.72
CA THR A 20 -9.54 13.38 18.63
C THR A 20 -8.76 13.87 17.41
N HIS A 21 -7.95 13.00 16.82
CA HIS A 21 -7.14 13.34 15.66
C HIS A 21 -7.67 12.67 14.39
N ILE A 22 -7.83 13.46 13.32
CA ILE A 22 -8.04 12.95 11.96
C ILE A 22 -6.72 13.11 11.21
N LEU A 23 -6.18 11.99 10.76
CA LEU A 23 -4.91 11.95 10.05
C LEU A 23 -5.16 12.06 8.54
N ARG A 24 -4.54 13.05 7.93
CA ARG A 24 -4.44 13.20 6.47
C ARG A 24 -2.99 13.11 6.10
N GLY A 25 -2.63 12.03 5.46
CA GLY A 25 -1.24 11.73 5.18
C GLY A 25 -0.97 11.34 3.75
N VAL A 26 0.28 10.96 3.53
CA VAL A 26 0.76 10.49 2.25
C VAL A 26 1.75 9.35 2.47
N ASN A 27 1.80 8.41 1.53
CA ASN A 27 2.83 7.40 1.43
C ASN A 27 4.11 8.03 0.87
N LEU A 28 5.21 7.89 1.57
CA LEU A 28 6.47 8.54 1.23
C LEU A 28 7.57 7.47 1.09
N GLY A 29 8.00 7.10 -0.05
CA GLY A 29 7.66 7.46 -1.44
C GLY A 29 7.68 6.20 -2.30
N GLY A 30 7.09 6.29 -3.49
CA GLY A 30 6.94 5.14 -4.39
C GLY A 30 8.26 4.52 -4.89
N ASP A 31 9.35 5.25 -4.86
CA ASP A 31 10.69 4.78 -5.23
C ASP A 31 11.52 4.22 -4.05
N CYS A 32 10.98 4.21 -2.82
CA CYS A 32 11.57 3.48 -1.69
C CYS A 32 11.61 1.96 -1.91
N LYS A 33 10.87 1.48 -2.89
CA LYS A 33 10.79 0.07 -3.32
C LYS A 33 12.10 -0.45 -3.94
N VAL A 34 12.99 0.44 -4.37
CA VAL A 34 14.21 0.08 -5.12
C VAL A 34 15.44 0.83 -4.59
N PRO A 35 16.65 0.26 -4.72
CA PRO A 35 17.86 0.90 -4.26
C PRO A 35 18.08 2.30 -4.86
N PHE A 36 18.72 3.16 -4.10
CA PHE A 36 19.22 4.44 -4.59
C PHE A 36 20.58 4.27 -5.28
N THR A 37 21.44 3.41 -4.76
CA THR A 37 22.75 3.13 -5.32
C THR A 37 23.01 1.61 -5.40
N PRO A 38 23.28 1.05 -6.60
CA PRO A 38 23.04 1.67 -7.90
C PRO A 38 21.55 2.01 -8.06
N ASN A 39 21.22 2.96 -8.92
CA ASN A 39 19.82 3.35 -9.13
C ASN A 39 18.99 2.16 -9.64
N GLY A 40 18.09 1.67 -8.79
CA GLY A 40 17.25 0.50 -9.03
C GLY A 40 15.94 0.78 -9.76
N HIS A 41 15.73 2.00 -10.28
CA HIS A 41 14.53 2.30 -11.05
C HIS A 41 14.30 1.28 -12.15
N THR A 42 13.08 0.76 -12.26
CA THR A 42 12.77 -0.38 -13.13
C THR A 42 12.81 -0.05 -14.64
N ASN A 43 12.86 1.22 -14.99
CA ASN A 43 13.09 1.68 -16.37
C ASN A 43 14.58 1.68 -16.79
N LEU A 44 15.48 1.38 -15.86
CA LEU A 44 16.93 1.32 -16.07
C LEU A 44 17.42 -0.13 -16.06
N PRO A 45 18.51 -0.45 -16.79
CA PRO A 45 19.12 -1.76 -16.68
C PRO A 45 19.68 -1.96 -15.28
N THR A 46 19.27 -3.06 -14.63
CA THR A 46 19.67 -3.39 -13.27
C THR A 46 20.17 -4.82 -13.24
N ASP A 47 21.32 -5.06 -12.61
CA ASP A 47 21.80 -6.39 -12.31
C ASP A 47 21.21 -6.87 -10.98
N PHE A 48 20.18 -7.70 -11.06
CA PHE A 48 19.56 -8.29 -9.86
C PHE A 48 20.44 -9.32 -9.16
N SER A 49 21.47 -9.86 -9.83
CA SER A 49 22.37 -10.81 -9.17
C SER A 49 23.16 -10.15 -8.05
N ASP A 50 23.44 -8.85 -8.17
CA ASP A 50 24.01 -8.05 -7.09
C ASP A 50 22.90 -7.39 -6.25
N HIS A 51 22.37 -8.13 -5.30
CA HIS A 51 21.40 -7.67 -4.30
C HIS A 51 22.03 -7.40 -2.94
N ARG A 52 23.33 -7.69 -2.75
CA ARG A 52 24.02 -7.60 -1.45
C ARG A 52 24.76 -6.29 -1.24
N THR A 53 25.17 -5.58 -2.31
CA THR A 53 25.97 -4.35 -2.24
C THR A 53 25.15 -3.10 -2.59
N VAL A 54 23.83 -3.21 -2.58
CA VAL A 54 22.91 -2.10 -2.82
C VAL A 54 22.80 -1.18 -1.61
N SER A 55 22.35 0.07 -1.84
CA SER A 55 22.03 1.00 -0.76
C SER A 55 20.72 1.73 -1.04
N PHE A 56 19.89 1.85 -0.02
CA PHE A 56 18.63 2.61 -0.06
C PHE A 56 18.77 4.01 0.56
N ILE A 57 19.96 4.40 1.03
CA ILE A 57 20.23 5.75 1.53
C ILE A 57 20.01 6.75 0.41
N GLY A 58 19.07 7.68 0.60
CA GLY A 58 18.61 8.63 -0.41
C GLY A 58 17.18 8.36 -0.90
N ARG A 59 16.51 7.29 -0.43
CA ARG A 59 15.08 7.04 -0.64
C ARG A 59 14.30 7.32 0.64
N PRO A 60 13.22 8.12 0.62
CA PRO A 60 12.52 8.75 -0.52
C PRO A 60 13.24 9.94 -1.15
N PHE A 61 14.22 10.53 -0.49
CA PHE A 61 15.06 11.64 -0.97
C PHE A 61 16.32 11.78 -0.10
N PRO A 62 17.40 12.40 -0.62
CA PRO A 62 18.58 12.76 0.17
C PRO A 62 18.22 13.68 1.35
N LEU A 63 18.96 13.59 2.47
CA LEU A 63 18.66 14.37 3.68
C LEU A 63 18.73 15.89 3.48
N ASP A 64 19.56 16.36 2.57
CA ASP A 64 19.68 17.78 2.24
C ASP A 64 18.46 18.33 1.47
N GLU A 65 17.65 17.46 0.84
CA GLU A 65 16.38 17.81 0.20
C GLU A 65 15.18 17.68 1.16
N ALA A 66 15.33 16.96 2.26
CA ALA A 66 14.23 16.55 3.14
C ALA A 66 13.41 17.73 3.69
N ALA A 67 14.08 18.81 4.11
CA ALA A 67 13.40 19.99 4.66
C ALA A 67 12.44 20.65 3.66
N GLU A 68 12.81 20.70 2.36
CA GLU A 68 11.96 21.24 1.30
C GLU A 68 10.71 20.36 1.12
N HIS A 69 10.88 19.04 1.07
CA HIS A 69 9.78 18.11 0.85
C HIS A 69 8.81 18.08 2.04
N PHE A 70 9.31 18.03 3.27
CA PHE A 70 8.46 18.08 4.47
C PHE A 70 7.71 19.42 4.61
N ALA A 71 8.38 20.56 4.32
CA ALA A 71 7.72 21.86 4.32
C ALA A 71 6.58 21.92 3.30
N ARG A 72 6.76 21.34 2.11
CA ARG A 72 5.73 21.24 1.07
C ARG A 72 4.55 20.38 1.53
N LEU A 73 4.80 19.19 2.06
CA LEU A 73 3.75 18.30 2.56
C LEU A 73 2.95 18.97 3.69
N LYS A 74 3.62 19.64 4.60
CA LYS A 74 2.96 20.44 5.67
C LYS A 74 2.09 21.55 5.10
N ALA A 75 2.59 22.28 4.10
CA ALA A 75 1.83 23.36 3.45
C ALA A 75 0.59 22.85 2.72
N TRP A 76 0.64 21.63 2.18
CA TRP A 76 -0.51 20.95 1.56
C TRP A 76 -1.49 20.36 2.58
N GLY A 77 -1.17 20.44 3.86
CA GLY A 77 -2.07 20.05 4.94
C GLY A 77 -1.88 18.65 5.46
N PHE A 78 -0.89 17.91 4.98
CA PHE A 78 -0.58 16.60 5.53
C PHE A 78 -0.04 16.72 6.96
N ASN A 79 -0.49 15.84 7.84
CA ASN A 79 -0.07 15.74 9.24
C ASN A 79 0.40 14.32 9.61
N CYS A 80 0.44 13.40 8.63
CA CYS A 80 0.82 12.01 8.83
C CYS A 80 1.62 11.49 7.63
N LEU A 81 2.57 10.62 7.88
CA LEU A 81 3.33 9.88 6.86
C LEU A 81 3.20 8.39 7.10
N ARG A 82 2.85 7.64 6.07
CA ARG A 82 3.20 6.24 5.96
C ARG A 82 4.59 6.21 5.33
N LEU A 83 5.60 6.02 6.17
CA LEU A 83 6.99 6.10 5.74
C LEU A 83 7.50 4.72 5.36
N LEU A 84 7.76 4.55 4.06
CA LEU A 84 8.15 3.27 3.50
C LEU A 84 9.61 2.93 3.80
N THR A 85 9.81 1.70 4.22
CA THR A 85 11.07 0.96 4.15
C THR A 85 10.79 -0.42 3.60
N THR A 86 11.80 -1.15 3.14
CA THR A 86 11.67 -2.55 2.75
C THR A 86 12.53 -3.43 3.64
N TRP A 87 12.20 -4.71 3.75
CA TRP A 87 13.07 -5.66 4.42
C TRP A 87 14.46 -5.68 3.78
N GLU A 88 14.52 -5.62 2.43
CA GLU A 88 15.79 -5.54 1.69
C GLU A 88 16.61 -4.32 2.09
N ALA A 89 16.00 -3.14 2.27
CA ALA A 89 16.71 -1.93 2.65
C ALA A 89 17.47 -2.08 3.97
N VAL A 90 16.95 -2.90 4.86
CA VAL A 90 17.52 -3.14 6.21
C VAL A 90 18.50 -4.30 6.23
N GLU A 91 18.24 -5.41 5.50
CA GLU A 91 18.97 -6.68 5.65
C GLU A 91 19.45 -7.26 4.29
N HIS A 92 19.86 -6.39 3.34
CA HIS A 92 20.23 -6.82 1.98
C HIS A 92 21.48 -7.71 1.93
N ALA A 93 22.47 -7.48 2.80
CA ALA A 93 23.79 -8.09 2.71
C ALA A 93 23.80 -9.59 3.08
N GLY A 94 22.89 -10.01 3.94
CA GLY A 94 22.77 -11.40 4.40
C GLY A 94 22.11 -11.49 5.78
N PRO A 95 21.93 -12.70 6.30
CA PRO A 95 21.26 -12.94 7.57
C PRO A 95 21.85 -12.10 8.72
N VAL A 96 21.00 -11.33 9.42
CA VAL A 96 21.36 -10.48 10.58
C VAL A 96 22.47 -9.46 10.27
N GLN A 97 22.66 -9.11 9.00
CA GLN A 97 23.58 -8.06 8.56
C GLN A 97 22.78 -6.80 8.23
N TYR A 98 22.43 -6.05 9.26
CA TYR A 98 21.63 -4.83 9.12
C TYR A 98 22.49 -3.67 8.61
N ASP A 99 21.94 -2.87 7.69
CA ASP A 99 22.58 -1.64 7.20
C ASP A 99 22.43 -0.52 8.23
N GLU A 100 23.42 -0.41 9.12
CA GLU A 100 23.45 0.56 10.21
C GLU A 100 23.36 2.01 9.69
N ALA A 101 23.98 2.30 8.54
CA ALA A 101 23.95 3.62 7.94
C ALA A 101 22.55 3.96 7.40
N TYR A 102 21.86 2.99 6.83
CA TYR A 102 20.46 3.15 6.41
C TYR A 102 19.52 3.35 7.62
N LEU A 103 19.72 2.60 8.70
CA LEU A 103 18.95 2.76 9.94
C LEU A 103 19.09 4.16 10.52
N ASP A 104 20.31 4.72 10.54
CA ASP A 104 20.57 6.10 11.01
C ASP A 104 19.95 7.15 10.08
N TYR A 105 20.00 6.92 8.76
CA TYR A 105 19.35 7.75 7.76
C TYR A 105 17.82 7.77 7.97
N PHE A 106 17.19 6.60 8.11
CA PHE A 106 15.75 6.45 8.30
C PHE A 106 15.27 7.14 9.60
N ALA A 107 16.00 6.94 10.69
CA ALA A 107 15.71 7.61 11.96
C ALA A 107 15.84 9.13 11.86
N THR A 108 16.78 9.62 11.03
CA THR A 108 16.93 11.07 10.79
C THR A 108 15.73 11.63 10.04
N LEU A 109 15.20 10.91 9.04
CA LEU A 109 13.95 11.29 8.36
C LEU A 109 12.78 11.40 9.35
N CYS A 110 12.63 10.43 10.28
CA CYS A 110 11.56 10.48 11.29
C CYS A 110 11.70 11.71 12.21
N ARG A 111 12.93 12.09 12.63
CA ARG A 111 13.15 13.32 13.40
C ARG A 111 12.81 14.57 12.60
N MET A 112 13.20 14.63 11.33
CA MET A 112 12.87 15.77 10.47
C MET A 112 11.37 15.88 10.20
N ALA A 113 10.64 14.76 10.15
CA ALA A 113 9.18 14.75 10.09
C ALA A 113 8.56 15.35 11.36
N ASP A 114 9.09 15.03 12.56
CA ASP A 114 8.66 15.62 13.84
C ASP A 114 8.86 17.14 13.87
N ASP A 115 10.01 17.63 13.39
CA ASP A 115 10.30 19.08 13.28
C ASP A 115 9.24 19.81 12.41
N HIS A 116 8.61 19.10 11.50
CA HIS A 116 7.53 19.62 10.64
C HIS A 116 6.12 19.33 11.18
N GLY A 117 6.01 18.66 12.33
CA GLY A 117 4.73 18.33 12.98
C GLY A 117 3.96 17.22 12.28
N MET A 118 4.66 16.19 11.82
CA MET A 118 4.08 15.03 11.14
C MET A 118 4.19 13.77 11.99
N PHE A 119 3.07 13.11 12.20
CA PHE A 119 3.04 11.74 12.69
C PHE A 119 3.62 10.79 11.65
N VAL A 120 4.22 9.70 12.12
CA VAL A 120 4.80 8.66 11.27
C VAL A 120 4.32 7.30 11.74
N PHE A 121 3.89 6.44 10.81
CA PHE A 121 3.93 5.00 11.02
C PHE A 121 4.80 4.37 9.95
N VAL A 122 5.54 3.34 10.35
CA VAL A 122 6.55 2.71 9.50
C VAL A 122 5.90 1.59 8.72
N ASP A 123 6.06 1.64 7.40
CA ASP A 123 5.61 0.58 6.51
C ASP A 123 6.79 -0.26 6.05
N PHE A 124 6.77 -1.54 6.43
CA PHE A 124 7.65 -2.55 5.84
C PHE A 124 7.04 -3.02 4.53
N HIS A 125 7.28 -2.20 3.50
CA HIS A 125 6.67 -2.34 2.19
C HIS A 125 7.17 -3.57 1.45
N GLN A 126 6.25 -4.21 0.78
CA GLN A 126 6.51 -5.23 -0.22
C GLN A 126 5.42 -5.19 -1.30
N ASP A 127 5.81 -5.46 -2.51
CA ASP A 127 4.93 -5.87 -3.59
C ASP A 127 5.47 -7.16 -4.17
N VAL A 128 4.60 -8.16 -4.26
CA VAL A 128 4.89 -9.47 -4.82
C VAL A 128 6.22 -10.06 -4.34
N TRP A 129 6.47 -9.94 -3.03
CA TRP A 129 7.54 -10.49 -2.23
C TRP A 129 8.90 -9.79 -2.35
N SER A 130 9.42 -9.58 -3.57
CA SER A 130 10.81 -9.13 -3.78
C SER A 130 11.02 -8.52 -5.16
N ARG A 131 12.09 -7.74 -5.33
CA ARG A 131 12.57 -7.30 -6.65
C ARG A 131 12.86 -8.49 -7.58
N MET A 132 13.34 -9.61 -7.04
CA MET A 132 13.66 -10.84 -7.78
C MET A 132 12.41 -11.53 -8.34
N THR A 133 11.25 -11.19 -7.83
CA THR A 133 9.94 -11.67 -8.29
C THR A 133 9.08 -10.58 -8.95
N GLY A 134 9.71 -9.48 -9.35
CA GLY A 134 9.07 -8.42 -10.12
C GLY A 134 8.41 -7.32 -9.30
N GLY A 135 8.70 -7.27 -8.01
CA GLY A 135 8.19 -6.27 -7.09
C GLY A 135 9.27 -5.59 -6.25
N ASP A 136 9.14 -5.69 -4.94
CA ASP A 136 10.05 -5.20 -3.92
C ASP A 136 9.79 -5.91 -2.58
N GLY A 137 10.56 -5.59 -1.54
CA GLY A 137 10.33 -6.07 -0.18
C GLY A 137 11.44 -6.93 0.37
N ALA A 138 11.36 -8.25 0.20
CA ALA A 138 12.29 -9.21 0.80
C ALA A 138 13.64 -9.25 0.06
N PRO A 139 14.77 -9.41 0.78
CA PRO A 139 16.08 -9.50 0.17
C PRO A 139 16.29 -10.81 -0.60
N GLY A 140 17.13 -10.76 -1.65
CA GLY A 140 17.33 -11.87 -2.58
C GLY A 140 17.96 -13.11 -1.95
N TRP A 141 18.80 -12.95 -0.91
CA TRP A 141 19.47 -14.08 -0.25
C TRP A 141 18.49 -15.09 0.41
N LEU A 142 17.25 -14.67 0.70
CA LEU A 142 16.22 -15.56 1.24
C LEU A 142 15.84 -16.69 0.27
N PHE A 143 15.84 -16.41 -1.04
CA PHE A 143 15.57 -17.46 -2.03
C PHE A 143 16.65 -18.55 -1.97
N GLU A 144 17.92 -18.14 -1.90
CA GLU A 144 19.05 -19.09 -1.75
C GLU A 144 18.92 -19.90 -0.46
N ALA A 145 18.56 -19.24 0.65
CA ALA A 145 18.40 -19.88 1.95
C ALA A 145 17.31 -20.98 1.96
N VAL A 146 16.21 -20.76 1.22
CA VAL A 146 15.14 -21.78 1.08
C VAL A 146 15.38 -22.75 -0.09
N GLY A 147 16.53 -22.68 -0.75
CA GLY A 147 16.90 -23.58 -1.83
C GLY A 147 16.37 -23.23 -3.21
N LEU A 148 16.01 -21.95 -3.45
CA LEU A 148 15.54 -21.44 -4.73
C LEU A 148 16.62 -20.63 -5.44
N ASP A 149 16.69 -20.74 -6.77
CA ASP A 149 17.57 -19.99 -7.65
C ASP A 149 16.76 -18.89 -8.37
N PHE A 150 16.77 -17.67 -7.82
CA PHE A 150 16.00 -16.57 -8.38
C PHE A 150 16.49 -16.15 -9.77
N THR A 151 17.72 -16.43 -10.15
CA THR A 151 18.26 -16.12 -11.48
C THR A 151 17.58 -16.93 -12.59
N LYS A 152 16.89 -18.03 -12.22
CA LYS A 152 16.13 -18.90 -13.13
C LYS A 152 14.65 -18.53 -13.23
N PHE A 153 14.11 -17.66 -12.37
CA PHE A 153 12.68 -17.41 -12.30
C PHE A 153 12.08 -16.92 -13.62
N HIS A 154 12.74 -15.98 -14.28
CA HIS A 154 12.25 -15.48 -15.57
C HIS A 154 12.28 -16.55 -16.66
N ALA A 155 13.37 -17.31 -16.79
CA ALA A 155 13.52 -18.36 -17.80
C ALA A 155 12.51 -19.50 -17.59
N ALA A 156 12.19 -19.82 -16.33
CA ALA A 156 11.18 -20.81 -15.97
C ALA A 156 9.73 -20.28 -16.11
N GLY A 157 9.53 -18.98 -16.26
CA GLY A 157 8.21 -18.35 -16.15
C GLY A 157 7.62 -18.43 -14.73
N ALA A 158 8.48 -18.53 -13.71
CA ALA A 158 8.09 -18.61 -12.31
C ALA A 158 7.87 -17.24 -11.67
N ALA A 159 8.32 -16.18 -12.31
CA ALA A 159 8.01 -14.79 -12.01
C ALA A 159 8.06 -13.95 -13.29
N HIS A 160 7.27 -12.88 -13.32
CA HIS A 160 7.31 -11.88 -14.39
C HIS A 160 8.10 -10.68 -13.90
N VAL A 161 9.34 -10.56 -14.37
CA VAL A 161 10.25 -9.46 -14.03
C VAL A 161 10.37 -8.55 -15.24
N MET A 162 9.86 -7.32 -15.15
CA MET A 162 9.75 -6.42 -16.29
C MET A 162 11.12 -6.01 -16.85
N GLN A 163 12.13 -5.92 -15.99
CA GLN A 163 13.49 -5.54 -16.37
C GLN A 163 14.21 -6.52 -17.30
N TYR A 164 13.77 -7.76 -17.41
CA TYR A 164 14.33 -8.73 -18.36
C TYR A 164 14.02 -8.41 -19.83
N LYS A 165 13.14 -7.45 -20.09
CA LYS A 165 12.76 -7.03 -21.45
C LYS A 165 13.48 -5.79 -21.94
N TYR A 166 14.59 -5.39 -21.32
CA TYR A 166 15.39 -4.26 -21.80
C TYR A 166 16.14 -4.59 -23.09
N ASP A 167 16.14 -3.64 -24.01
CA ASP A 167 17.04 -3.64 -25.15
C ASP A 167 18.36 -2.94 -24.79
N PHE A 168 19.28 -3.67 -24.22
CA PHE A 168 20.61 -3.17 -23.85
C PHE A 168 21.40 -2.59 -25.04
N ALA A 169 21.12 -3.03 -26.27
CA ALA A 169 21.75 -2.49 -27.48
C ALA A 169 21.32 -1.06 -27.79
N ARG A 170 20.14 -0.66 -27.31
CA ARG A 170 19.59 0.71 -27.43
C ARG A 170 19.86 1.61 -26.23
N GLY A 171 20.77 1.26 -25.36
CA GLY A 171 21.12 2.04 -24.19
C GLY A 171 20.42 1.61 -22.90
N GLY A 172 19.69 0.50 -22.94
CA GLY A 172 19.16 -0.14 -21.75
C GLY A 172 17.92 0.51 -21.12
N ARG A 173 17.34 1.53 -21.74
CA ARG A 173 16.07 2.09 -21.27
C ARG A 173 14.92 1.18 -21.68
N GLN A 174 14.01 0.90 -20.73
CA GLN A 174 12.79 0.20 -21.04
C GLN A 174 11.82 1.10 -21.82
N GLU A 175 11.45 0.70 -23.02
CA GLU A 175 10.48 1.41 -23.87
C GLU A 175 9.18 0.61 -24.08
N GLU A 176 9.19 -0.69 -23.80
CA GLU A 176 8.00 -1.52 -23.92
C GLU A 176 6.95 -1.10 -22.89
N ARG A 177 5.72 -0.95 -23.35
CA ARG A 177 4.58 -0.66 -22.50
C ARG A 177 3.91 -1.95 -22.05
N TYR A 178 3.72 -2.10 -20.74
CA TYR A 178 2.99 -3.21 -20.17
C TYR A 178 1.53 -2.84 -19.92
N PRO A 179 0.61 -3.82 -19.97
CA PRO A 179 -0.72 -3.61 -19.42
C PRO A 179 -0.63 -3.15 -17.96
N THR A 180 -1.50 -2.23 -17.59
CA THR A 180 -1.56 -1.70 -16.21
C THR A 180 -1.71 -2.84 -15.20
N MET A 181 -1.07 -2.72 -14.06
CA MET A 181 -1.10 -3.71 -12.96
C MET A 181 -0.58 -5.11 -13.36
N THR A 182 0.24 -5.23 -14.41
CA THR A 182 0.83 -6.52 -14.82
C THR A 182 1.69 -7.12 -13.72
N TRP A 183 2.43 -6.31 -12.97
CA TRP A 183 3.28 -6.74 -11.87
C TRP A 183 2.49 -7.48 -10.79
N SER A 184 1.27 -7.07 -10.50
CA SER A 184 0.42 -7.67 -9.46
C SER A 184 0.03 -9.12 -9.75
N GLN A 185 0.14 -9.56 -11.01
CA GLN A 185 -0.10 -10.97 -11.37
C GLN A 185 0.90 -11.91 -10.72
N ASN A 186 2.09 -11.40 -10.34
CA ASN A 186 3.13 -12.18 -9.67
C ASN A 186 2.68 -12.79 -8.34
N TYR A 187 1.67 -12.25 -7.65
CA TYR A 187 1.09 -12.93 -6.46
C TYR A 187 0.64 -14.37 -6.75
N ARG A 188 0.32 -14.69 -7.99
CA ARG A 188 -0.14 -16.03 -8.43
C ARG A 188 0.97 -16.85 -9.09
N TYR A 189 2.13 -16.26 -9.36
CA TYR A 189 3.25 -16.97 -9.97
C TYR A 189 3.99 -17.86 -8.97
N PRO A 190 4.62 -18.96 -9.44
CA PRO A 190 5.16 -20.00 -8.57
C PRO A 190 6.13 -19.50 -7.50
N ALA A 191 7.07 -18.60 -7.85
CA ALA A 191 8.07 -18.12 -6.90
C ALA A 191 7.44 -17.38 -5.73
N ASN A 192 6.47 -16.49 -6.00
CA ASN A 192 5.71 -15.79 -4.98
C ASN A 192 4.87 -16.72 -4.14
N ALA A 193 4.09 -17.57 -4.80
CA ALA A 193 3.17 -18.48 -4.10
C ALA A 193 3.92 -19.42 -3.14
N LEU A 194 5.11 -19.91 -3.52
CA LEU A 194 5.99 -20.70 -2.65
C LEU A 194 6.41 -19.89 -1.43
N MET A 195 6.97 -18.68 -1.63
CA MET A 195 7.52 -17.87 -0.53
C MET A 195 6.42 -17.45 0.47
N TRP A 196 5.26 -17.03 0.00
CA TRP A 196 4.13 -16.71 0.88
C TRP A 196 3.63 -17.92 1.66
N THR A 197 3.57 -19.10 1.02
CA THR A 197 3.18 -20.33 1.72
C THR A 197 4.21 -20.70 2.81
N PHE A 198 5.51 -20.55 2.52
CA PHE A 198 6.55 -20.78 3.52
C PHE A 198 6.48 -19.78 4.67
N PHE A 199 6.26 -18.50 4.37
CA PHE A 199 6.24 -17.43 5.36
C PHE A 199 5.07 -17.57 6.35
N PHE A 200 3.87 -17.85 5.86
CA PHE A 200 2.69 -17.93 6.73
C PHE A 200 2.37 -19.34 7.23
N ALA A 201 2.58 -20.36 6.41
CA ALA A 201 2.03 -21.68 6.64
C ALA A 201 3.07 -22.83 6.56
N GLY A 202 4.36 -22.50 6.66
CA GLY A 202 5.44 -23.50 6.61
C GLY A 202 5.34 -24.57 7.68
N ARG A 203 5.01 -24.19 8.92
CA ARG A 203 4.79 -25.15 10.03
C ARG A 203 3.63 -26.11 9.74
N THR A 204 2.61 -25.62 9.03
CA THR A 204 1.40 -26.40 8.75
C THR A 204 1.57 -27.35 7.56
N PHE A 205 2.15 -26.86 6.46
CA PHE A 205 2.18 -27.62 5.20
C PHE A 205 3.52 -28.28 4.89
N CYS A 206 4.59 -27.85 5.52
CA CYS A 206 5.92 -28.47 5.39
C CYS A 206 6.67 -28.43 6.75
N PRO A 207 6.16 -29.12 7.80
CA PRO A 207 6.69 -29.06 9.16
C PRO A 207 8.16 -29.49 9.25
N ASP A 208 8.61 -30.38 8.37
CA ASP A 208 9.99 -30.90 8.33
C ASP A 208 10.92 -30.10 7.41
N PHE A 209 10.44 -29.00 6.84
CA PHE A 209 11.29 -28.14 6.04
C PHE A 209 12.05 -27.15 6.93
N MET A 210 13.32 -27.51 7.16
CA MET A 210 14.21 -26.78 8.06
C MET A 210 15.22 -25.95 7.29
N VAL A 211 15.36 -24.69 7.67
CA VAL A 211 16.39 -23.76 7.21
C VAL A 211 17.20 -23.32 8.43
N GLU A 212 18.51 -23.55 8.42
CA GLU A 212 19.40 -23.28 9.56
C GLU A 212 18.90 -23.85 10.91
N GLY A 213 18.30 -25.05 10.86
CA GLY A 213 17.79 -25.73 12.05
C GLY A 213 16.46 -25.22 12.58
N ARG A 214 15.78 -24.32 11.89
CA ARG A 214 14.45 -23.79 12.19
C ARG A 214 13.46 -24.19 11.10
N ASN A 215 12.18 -24.35 11.44
CA ASN A 215 11.16 -24.46 10.39
C ASN A 215 11.21 -23.22 9.48
N VAL A 216 10.98 -23.40 8.19
CA VAL A 216 11.07 -22.32 7.18
C VAL A 216 10.22 -21.11 7.54
N GLN A 217 9.02 -21.30 8.10
CA GLN A 217 8.16 -20.20 8.58
C GLN A 217 8.86 -19.40 9.67
N ASP A 218 9.43 -20.07 10.66
CA ASP A 218 10.13 -19.40 11.76
C ASP A 218 11.36 -18.67 11.26
N PHE A 219 12.14 -19.32 10.37
CA PHE A 219 13.32 -18.71 9.78
C PHE A 219 12.94 -17.38 9.07
N LEU A 220 11.96 -17.41 8.16
CA LEU A 220 11.57 -16.24 7.40
C LEU A 220 10.98 -15.14 8.30
N GLN A 221 10.05 -15.48 9.20
CA GLN A 221 9.42 -14.50 10.08
C GLN A 221 10.40 -13.93 11.11
N GLU A 222 11.36 -14.71 11.63
CA GLU A 222 12.38 -14.18 12.57
C GLU A 222 13.30 -13.16 11.91
N HIS A 223 13.70 -13.36 10.65
CA HIS A 223 14.49 -12.38 9.91
C HIS A 223 13.69 -11.12 9.60
N TYR A 224 12.42 -11.26 9.16
CA TYR A 224 11.52 -10.13 8.94
C TYR A 224 11.35 -9.29 10.23
N LEU A 225 11.02 -9.95 11.33
CA LEU A 225 10.84 -9.31 12.63
C LEU A 225 12.14 -8.72 13.16
N GLY A 226 13.28 -9.35 12.93
CA GLY A 226 14.60 -8.84 13.30
C GLY A 226 14.95 -7.54 12.55
N ALA A 227 14.63 -7.46 11.26
CA ALA A 227 14.79 -6.24 10.48
C ALA A 227 13.88 -5.12 11.02
N MET A 228 12.63 -5.45 11.36
CA MET A 228 11.69 -4.50 11.99
C MET A 228 12.18 -4.03 13.36
N GLU A 229 12.68 -4.93 14.20
CA GLU A 229 13.28 -4.57 15.50
C GLU A 229 14.49 -3.64 15.36
N ALA A 230 15.33 -3.86 14.34
CA ALA A 230 16.48 -2.99 14.08
C ALA A 230 16.04 -1.54 13.79
N VAL A 231 14.99 -1.34 12.99
CA VAL A 231 14.37 -0.03 12.77
C VAL A 231 13.74 0.50 14.07
N ALA A 232 12.96 -0.33 14.76
CA ALA A 232 12.26 0.06 15.98
C ALA A 232 13.22 0.56 17.08
N HIS A 233 14.36 -0.09 17.26
CA HIS A 233 15.37 0.37 18.21
C HIS A 233 15.92 1.77 17.93
N ARG A 234 16.03 2.16 16.64
CA ARG A 234 16.45 3.52 16.25
C ARG A 234 15.38 4.57 16.50
N LEU A 235 14.09 4.18 16.50
CA LEU A 235 12.94 5.07 16.63
C LEU A 235 12.41 5.18 18.06
N LYS A 236 12.94 4.38 18.99
CA LYS A 236 12.50 4.35 20.39
C LYS A 236 12.46 5.75 21.01
N GLY A 237 11.34 6.10 21.62
CA GLY A 237 11.13 7.35 22.34
C GLY A 237 10.79 8.55 21.45
N MET A 238 10.65 8.39 20.13
CA MET A 238 10.15 9.44 19.23
C MET A 238 8.63 9.52 19.37
N SER A 239 8.11 10.64 19.87
CA SER A 239 6.67 10.80 20.13
C SER A 239 5.80 10.87 18.87
N ASN A 240 6.39 11.28 17.74
CA ASN A 240 5.71 11.34 16.46
C ASN A 240 5.59 9.97 15.78
N VAL A 241 6.33 8.95 16.21
CA VAL A 241 6.23 7.58 15.68
C VAL A 241 5.09 6.86 16.37
N MET A 242 3.99 6.65 15.65
CA MET A 242 2.77 6.02 16.18
C MET A 242 2.87 4.50 16.30
N GLY A 243 3.69 3.86 15.46
CA GLY A 243 3.81 2.41 15.40
C GLY A 243 4.24 1.91 14.02
N PHE A 244 3.91 0.66 13.74
CA PHE A 244 4.36 -0.06 12.54
C PHE A 244 3.19 -0.69 11.81
N ASP A 245 3.28 -0.70 10.49
CA ASP A 245 2.48 -1.56 9.66
C ASP A 245 2.89 -3.03 9.89
N SER A 246 1.91 -3.93 9.80
CA SER A 246 2.18 -5.35 9.96
C SER A 246 3.01 -5.92 8.82
N LEU A 247 2.62 -5.63 7.60
CA LEU A 247 3.24 -5.98 6.33
C LEU A 247 2.33 -5.48 5.20
N ASN A 248 2.86 -4.71 4.24
CA ASN A 248 2.09 -4.23 3.09
C ASN A 248 1.49 -5.39 2.28
N GLU A 249 0.19 -5.32 2.01
CA GLU A 249 -0.57 -6.19 1.08
C GLU A 249 -0.09 -7.65 1.00
N PRO A 250 -0.08 -8.41 2.11
CA PRO A 250 0.50 -9.74 2.15
C PRO A 250 -0.24 -10.73 1.23
N GLY A 251 0.51 -11.60 0.54
CA GLY A 251 -0.05 -12.68 -0.25
C GLY A 251 -0.39 -13.92 0.58
N SER A 252 -1.39 -14.69 0.16
CA SER A 252 -1.78 -15.96 0.81
C SER A 252 -1.06 -17.19 0.27
N GLY A 253 -0.23 -17.04 -0.78
CA GLY A 253 0.43 -18.19 -1.42
C GLY A 253 -0.56 -19.23 -1.91
N TYR A 254 -0.30 -20.51 -1.58
CA TYR A 254 -1.20 -21.62 -1.91
C TYR A 254 -2.28 -21.88 -0.85
N VAL A 255 -2.25 -21.17 0.29
CA VAL A 255 -3.22 -21.37 1.37
C VAL A 255 -4.65 -21.24 0.85
N GLU A 256 -5.54 -22.18 1.24
CA GLU A 256 -6.92 -22.32 0.80
C GLU A 256 -7.12 -22.67 -0.67
N GLN A 257 -6.05 -22.96 -1.44
CA GLN A 257 -6.17 -23.37 -2.83
C GLN A 257 -6.18 -24.90 -2.97
N ARG A 258 -7.13 -25.43 -3.76
CA ARG A 258 -7.10 -26.82 -4.21
C ARG A 258 -6.01 -27.01 -5.25
N LEU A 259 -5.28 -28.12 -5.19
CA LEU A 259 -4.09 -28.34 -6.00
C LEU A 259 -4.33 -28.16 -7.50
N SER A 260 -5.34 -28.81 -8.07
CA SER A 260 -5.59 -28.81 -9.52
C SER A 260 -6.58 -27.73 -9.97
N TYR A 261 -7.14 -26.94 -9.04
CA TYR A 261 -8.17 -25.96 -9.37
C TYR A 261 -7.59 -24.71 -10.04
N ARG A 262 -8.06 -24.42 -11.26
CA ARG A 262 -7.80 -23.18 -12.00
C ARG A 262 -9.03 -22.29 -11.96
N HIS A 263 -8.89 -21.08 -11.45
CA HIS A 263 -10.02 -20.14 -11.36
C HIS A 263 -10.27 -19.42 -12.70
N VAL A 264 -10.94 -20.09 -13.63
CA VAL A 264 -11.28 -19.58 -14.97
C VAL A 264 -12.72 -19.04 -15.08
N ALA A 265 -13.56 -19.37 -14.11
CA ALA A 265 -14.95 -18.92 -14.00
C ALA A 265 -15.40 -19.06 -12.54
N PRO A 266 -16.45 -18.31 -12.11
CA PRO A 266 -17.06 -18.54 -10.80
C PRO A 266 -17.51 -20.00 -10.63
N SER A 267 -17.28 -20.55 -9.44
CA SER A 267 -17.57 -21.95 -9.11
C SER A 267 -18.00 -22.09 -7.65
N GLU A 268 -18.33 -23.31 -7.22
CA GLU A 268 -18.57 -23.61 -5.80
C GLU A 268 -17.36 -23.36 -4.91
N PHE A 269 -16.15 -23.44 -5.47
CA PHE A 269 -14.89 -23.21 -4.74
C PHE A 269 -14.51 -21.73 -4.65
N ASN A 270 -14.89 -20.94 -5.68
CA ASN A 270 -14.68 -19.50 -5.69
C ASN A 270 -15.80 -18.82 -6.49
N ARG A 271 -16.66 -18.08 -5.80
CA ARG A 271 -17.83 -17.40 -6.39
C ARG A 271 -17.50 -16.04 -7.01
N PHE A 272 -16.30 -15.51 -6.74
CA PHE A 272 -15.88 -14.23 -7.30
C PHE A 272 -15.50 -14.36 -8.78
N PRO A 273 -15.56 -13.27 -9.54
CA PRO A 273 -15.06 -13.26 -10.91
C PRO A 273 -13.57 -13.60 -10.96
N PRO A 274 -13.09 -14.34 -11.97
CA PRO A 274 -11.67 -14.55 -12.15
C PRO A 274 -10.95 -13.24 -12.47
N ARG A 275 -9.63 -13.21 -12.24
CA ARG A 275 -8.80 -12.04 -12.52
C ARG A 275 -8.07 -12.19 -13.86
N PRO A 276 -7.78 -11.10 -14.60
CA PRO A 276 -6.96 -11.14 -15.80
C PRO A 276 -5.57 -11.74 -15.54
N GLY A 277 -4.94 -12.28 -16.58
CA GLY A 277 -3.64 -12.93 -16.57
C GLY A 277 -3.74 -14.46 -16.46
N LEU A 278 -2.63 -15.14 -16.18
CA LEU A 278 -2.58 -16.60 -16.16
C LEU A 278 -3.39 -17.18 -14.97
N ALA A 279 -4.28 -18.11 -15.28
CA ALA A 279 -5.10 -18.80 -14.28
C ALA A 279 -4.37 -20.02 -13.72
N TRP A 280 -3.38 -19.77 -12.88
CA TRP A 280 -2.59 -20.79 -12.21
C TRP A 280 -3.43 -21.67 -11.28
N SER A 281 -3.14 -22.97 -11.25
CA SER A 281 -3.43 -23.81 -10.09
C SER A 281 -2.16 -23.97 -9.25
N ALA A 282 -2.29 -24.38 -7.98
CA ALA A 282 -1.13 -24.69 -7.15
C ALA A 282 -0.26 -25.79 -7.80
N LEU A 283 -0.89 -26.81 -8.39
CA LEU A 283 -0.21 -27.90 -9.07
C LEU A 283 0.59 -27.42 -10.30
N ASP A 284 0.07 -26.44 -11.06
CA ASP A 284 0.82 -25.83 -12.16
C ASP A 284 2.07 -25.12 -11.67
N GLY A 285 1.93 -24.34 -10.60
CA GLY A 285 3.06 -23.64 -9.99
C GLY A 285 4.15 -24.61 -9.49
N LEU A 286 3.75 -25.65 -8.79
CA LEU A 286 4.66 -26.70 -8.31
C LEU A 286 5.33 -27.47 -9.46
N ALA A 287 4.61 -27.74 -10.56
CA ALA A 287 5.13 -28.35 -11.77
C ALA A 287 6.21 -27.47 -12.44
N VAL A 288 5.91 -26.19 -12.63
CA VAL A 288 6.85 -25.22 -13.22
C VAL A 288 8.09 -25.08 -12.34
N ALA A 289 7.93 -25.02 -11.02
CA ALA A 289 9.06 -24.96 -10.09
C ALA A 289 10.01 -26.18 -10.21
N ARG A 290 9.48 -27.35 -10.58
CA ARG A 290 10.23 -28.59 -10.84
C ARG A 290 10.76 -28.71 -12.27
N GLY A 291 10.62 -27.69 -13.12
CA GLY A 291 11.09 -27.69 -14.49
C GLY A 291 10.13 -28.33 -15.49
N LEU A 292 8.88 -28.55 -15.14
CA LEU A 292 7.90 -29.07 -16.08
C LEU A 292 7.26 -27.96 -16.91
N THR A 293 7.01 -28.24 -18.18
CA THR A 293 6.24 -27.37 -19.06
C THR A 293 4.75 -27.47 -18.74
N ARG A 294 4.04 -26.32 -18.69
CA ARG A 294 2.58 -26.25 -18.49
C ARG A 294 1.92 -25.35 -19.54
N ASP A 295 0.74 -25.74 -19.98
CA ASP A 295 -0.15 -24.88 -20.77
C ASP A 295 -1.22 -24.33 -19.81
N ILE A 296 -1.24 -22.99 -19.62
CA ILE A 296 -2.04 -22.32 -18.59
C ILE A 296 -2.98 -21.34 -19.26
N PRO A 297 -4.30 -21.35 -18.92
CA PRO A 297 -5.28 -20.42 -19.48
C PRO A 297 -4.88 -18.96 -19.20
N ASP A 298 -4.84 -18.14 -20.26
CA ASP A 298 -4.71 -16.68 -20.17
C ASP A 298 -6.09 -16.05 -20.16
N LEU A 299 -6.38 -15.26 -19.14
CA LEU A 299 -7.66 -14.60 -18.95
C LEU A 299 -7.54 -13.12 -19.30
N LYS A 300 -8.48 -12.62 -20.11
CA LYS A 300 -8.53 -11.22 -20.53
C LYS A 300 -9.89 -10.60 -20.27
N VAL A 301 -9.90 -9.28 -20.10
CA VAL A 301 -11.14 -8.53 -20.01
C VAL A 301 -11.80 -8.46 -21.38
N ASP A 302 -12.96 -9.07 -21.53
CA ASP A 302 -13.86 -8.80 -22.66
C ASP A 302 -14.60 -7.48 -22.38
N ARG A 303 -14.16 -6.42 -23.04
CA ARG A 303 -14.74 -5.07 -22.87
C ARG A 303 -16.20 -4.98 -23.32
N GLN A 304 -16.64 -5.85 -24.25
CA GLN A 304 -18.03 -5.84 -24.73
C GLN A 304 -18.98 -6.47 -23.70
N GLN A 305 -18.51 -7.51 -23.02
CA GLN A 305 -19.31 -8.22 -22.01
C GLN A 305 -19.07 -7.69 -20.59
N GLY A 306 -18.01 -6.89 -20.37
CA GLY A 306 -17.59 -6.46 -19.04
C GLY A 306 -17.18 -7.62 -18.13
N LYS A 307 -16.65 -8.71 -18.70
CA LYS A 307 -16.29 -9.94 -17.98
C LYS A 307 -14.86 -10.36 -18.30
N VAL A 308 -14.27 -11.10 -17.37
CA VAL A 308 -13.00 -11.79 -17.61
C VAL A 308 -13.28 -13.16 -18.21
N VAL A 309 -12.66 -13.45 -19.34
CA VAL A 309 -12.88 -14.68 -20.12
C VAL A 309 -11.55 -15.31 -20.56
N PRO A 310 -11.46 -16.63 -20.75
CA PRO A 310 -10.31 -17.29 -21.34
C PRO A 310 -10.02 -16.78 -22.76
N ALA A 311 -8.77 -16.46 -23.06
CA ALA A 311 -8.29 -15.97 -24.35
C ALA A 311 -7.33 -16.96 -25.05
N GLY A 312 -7.21 -18.18 -24.54
CA GLY A 312 -6.33 -19.24 -25.01
C GLY A 312 -5.39 -19.70 -23.90
N ASP A 313 -4.48 -20.60 -24.24
CA ASP A 313 -3.46 -21.11 -23.30
C ASP A 313 -2.10 -20.53 -23.63
N VAL A 314 -1.33 -20.24 -22.59
CA VAL A 314 0.08 -19.82 -22.68
C VAL A 314 0.97 -20.99 -22.24
N ARG A 315 1.93 -21.33 -23.08
CA ARG A 315 2.93 -22.35 -22.76
C ARG A 315 4.02 -21.76 -21.86
N VAL A 316 4.08 -22.20 -20.61
CA VAL A 316 5.03 -21.76 -19.60
C VAL A 316 6.12 -22.79 -19.42
N ASN A 317 7.34 -22.35 -19.16
CA ASN A 317 8.54 -23.17 -18.96
C ASN A 317 8.84 -24.13 -20.12
N GLY A 318 8.76 -23.64 -21.35
CA GLY A 318 9.13 -24.45 -22.53
C GLY A 318 10.58 -24.92 -22.53
N GLY A 319 11.47 -24.20 -21.84
CA GLY A 319 12.88 -24.55 -21.65
C GLY A 319 13.14 -25.61 -20.56
N ARG A 320 12.12 -26.00 -19.81
CA ARG A 320 12.19 -26.99 -18.72
C ARG A 320 13.21 -26.64 -17.65
N VAL A 321 13.26 -25.39 -17.26
CA VAL A 321 14.19 -24.83 -16.27
C VAL A 321 13.63 -25.03 -14.86
N PRO A 322 14.25 -25.85 -13.98
CA PRO A 322 13.86 -25.92 -12.58
C PRO A 322 14.32 -24.66 -11.85
N ILE A 323 13.53 -24.19 -10.86
CA ILE A 323 13.93 -23.05 -10.03
C ILE A 323 14.55 -23.46 -8.69
N TRP A 324 14.59 -24.73 -8.39
CA TRP A 324 15.29 -25.25 -7.22
C TRP A 324 16.79 -25.29 -7.48
N LEU A 325 17.59 -24.98 -6.45
CA LEU A 325 19.04 -25.18 -6.46
C LEU A 325 19.34 -26.69 -6.57
N ASP A 326 20.50 -27.04 -7.13
CA ASP A 326 20.92 -28.42 -7.28
C ASP A 326 20.98 -29.11 -5.91
N GLY A 327 20.33 -30.27 -5.81
CA GLY A 327 20.21 -31.02 -4.56
C GLY A 327 19.09 -30.57 -3.62
N SER A 328 18.39 -29.50 -3.93
CA SER A 328 17.19 -29.07 -3.18
C SER A 328 15.95 -29.79 -3.69
N GLU A 329 15.02 -30.06 -2.78
CA GLU A 329 13.76 -30.76 -3.06
C GLU A 329 12.57 -29.86 -2.66
N CYS A 330 11.46 -29.98 -3.39
CA CYS A 330 10.24 -29.30 -3.02
C CYS A 330 9.66 -29.91 -1.73
N PRO A 331 9.51 -29.15 -0.65
CA PRO A 331 9.04 -29.71 0.63
C PRO A 331 7.60 -30.22 0.57
N PHE A 332 6.76 -29.70 -0.33
CA PHE A 332 5.38 -30.13 -0.49
C PHE A 332 5.26 -31.50 -1.17
N GLU A 333 6.22 -31.87 -2.05
CA GLU A 333 6.31 -33.22 -2.60
C GLU A 333 6.60 -34.21 -1.49
N ARG A 334 7.61 -33.94 -0.66
CA ARG A 334 7.96 -34.75 0.50
C ARG A 334 6.82 -34.85 1.52
N ALA A 335 6.04 -33.78 1.69
CA ALA A 335 4.87 -33.75 2.57
C ALA A 335 3.63 -34.46 1.98
N GLY A 336 3.70 -34.98 0.76
CA GLY A 336 2.63 -35.77 0.14
C GLY A 336 1.54 -34.97 -0.57
N ALA A 337 1.78 -33.73 -0.92
CA ALA A 337 0.83 -32.94 -1.70
C ALA A 337 0.66 -33.49 -3.12
N TYR A 338 1.76 -33.81 -3.76
CA TYR A 338 1.81 -34.28 -5.13
C TYR A 338 2.93 -35.32 -5.33
N ARG A 339 2.95 -35.94 -6.49
CA ARG A 339 4.02 -36.89 -6.91
C ARG A 339 4.43 -36.57 -8.34
N LEU A 340 5.73 -36.67 -8.60
CA LEU A 340 6.29 -36.67 -9.94
C LEU A 340 6.37 -38.10 -10.52
N SER A 341 6.01 -38.25 -11.78
CA SER A 341 6.19 -39.48 -12.54
C SER A 341 6.72 -39.14 -13.94
N GLY A 342 8.05 -39.15 -14.10
CA GLY A 342 8.68 -38.66 -15.32
C GLY A 342 8.36 -37.20 -15.59
N ASP A 343 7.68 -36.94 -16.72
CA ASP A 343 7.28 -35.59 -17.15
C ASP A 343 5.88 -35.22 -16.69
N SER A 344 5.24 -36.00 -15.84
CA SER A 344 3.93 -35.76 -15.28
C SER A 344 3.98 -35.42 -13.79
N ILE A 345 3.00 -34.64 -13.35
CA ILE A 345 2.74 -34.32 -11.95
C ILE A 345 1.28 -34.69 -11.64
N GLU A 346 1.09 -35.35 -10.53
CA GLU A 346 -0.24 -35.80 -10.09
C GLU A 346 -0.48 -35.31 -8.66
N ALA A 347 -1.66 -34.72 -8.41
CA ALA A 347 -2.11 -34.42 -7.07
C ALA A 347 -2.31 -35.72 -6.28
N VAL A 348 -1.70 -35.83 -5.11
CA VAL A 348 -1.92 -36.93 -4.18
C VAL A 348 -3.04 -36.55 -3.20
N ASP A 349 -3.08 -35.31 -2.78
CA ASP A 349 -4.11 -34.74 -1.91
C ASP A 349 -4.62 -33.41 -2.49
N GLU A 350 -5.77 -33.43 -3.16
CA GLU A 350 -6.37 -32.24 -3.78
C GLU A 350 -6.66 -31.11 -2.78
N GLU A 351 -6.88 -31.46 -1.53
CA GLU A 351 -7.20 -30.49 -0.47
C GLU A 351 -5.98 -30.18 0.44
N PHE A 352 -4.77 -30.50 -0.01
CA PHE A 352 -3.55 -30.36 0.78
C PHE A 352 -3.39 -28.99 1.43
N PHE A 353 -3.66 -27.88 0.72
CA PHE A 353 -3.59 -26.52 1.23
C PHE A 353 -4.94 -25.98 1.77
N VAL A 354 -6.00 -26.79 1.71
CA VAL A 354 -7.35 -26.41 2.16
C VAL A 354 -7.70 -27.02 3.51
N MET A 355 -7.24 -28.27 3.75
CA MET A 355 -7.62 -29.04 4.93
C MET A 355 -6.39 -29.43 5.76
N ARG A 356 -6.47 -29.29 7.05
CA ARG A 356 -5.49 -29.86 8.00
C ARG A 356 -6.18 -30.40 9.25
N ASN A 357 -5.76 -31.62 9.64
CA ASN A 357 -6.31 -32.31 10.81
C ASN A 357 -7.84 -32.41 10.81
N GLY A 358 -8.43 -32.64 9.62
CA GLY A 358 -9.88 -32.74 9.44
C GLY A 358 -10.66 -31.41 9.51
N ARG A 359 -9.96 -30.26 9.56
CA ARG A 359 -10.53 -28.91 9.59
C ARG A 359 -10.08 -28.10 8.37
N LYS A 360 -10.98 -27.30 7.80
CA LYS A 360 -10.61 -26.31 6.80
C LYS A 360 -9.74 -25.24 7.45
N VAL A 361 -8.66 -24.87 6.79
CA VAL A 361 -7.80 -23.76 7.22
C VAL A 361 -8.46 -22.42 6.86
N ASP A 362 -8.10 -21.39 7.60
CA ASP A 362 -8.55 -20.01 7.43
C ASP A 362 -7.33 -19.08 7.47
N MET A 363 -7.08 -18.35 6.36
CA MET A 363 -5.89 -17.53 6.21
C MET A 363 -5.79 -16.44 7.29
N GLU A 364 -6.89 -15.75 7.55
CA GLU A 364 -6.93 -14.65 8.50
C GLU A 364 -6.75 -15.14 9.93
N HIS A 365 -7.44 -16.20 10.30
CA HIS A 365 -7.44 -16.70 11.68
C HIS A 365 -6.24 -17.59 12.00
N ASP A 366 -5.90 -18.54 11.10
CA ASP A 366 -4.87 -19.55 11.41
C ASP A 366 -3.44 -19.03 11.17
N PHE A 367 -3.27 -18.01 10.32
CA PHE A 367 -1.93 -17.58 9.88
C PHE A 367 -1.68 -16.09 10.10
N MET A 368 -2.62 -15.20 9.75
CA MET A 368 -2.40 -13.77 9.92
C MET A 368 -2.54 -13.31 11.37
N SER A 369 -3.53 -13.80 12.11
CA SER A 369 -3.68 -13.42 13.52
C SER A 369 -2.43 -13.76 14.35
N PRO A 370 -1.87 -14.98 14.30
CA PRO A 370 -0.60 -15.28 14.96
C PRO A 370 0.57 -14.38 14.52
N PHE A 371 0.61 -14.00 13.26
CA PHE A 371 1.64 -13.09 12.76
C PHE A 371 1.46 -11.67 13.34
N PHE A 372 0.25 -11.13 13.39
CA PHE A 372 -0.04 -9.84 14.02
C PHE A 372 0.38 -9.82 15.50
N HIS A 373 0.13 -10.90 16.23
CA HIS A 373 0.59 -11.03 17.61
C HIS A 373 2.12 -10.97 17.72
N ARG A 374 2.83 -11.67 16.84
CA ARG A 374 4.32 -11.64 16.80
C ARG A 374 4.85 -10.23 16.52
N VAL A 375 4.28 -9.53 15.54
CA VAL A 375 4.67 -8.14 15.23
C VAL A 375 4.42 -7.25 16.44
N ALA A 376 3.21 -7.26 16.99
CA ALA A 376 2.84 -6.43 18.14
C ALA A 376 3.72 -6.70 19.36
N GLU A 377 4.04 -7.97 19.67
CA GLU A 377 4.92 -8.36 20.75
C GLU A 377 6.33 -7.76 20.57
N ARG A 378 6.89 -7.89 19.36
CA ARG A 378 8.25 -7.41 19.06
C ARG A 378 8.38 -5.90 19.15
N ILE A 379 7.49 -5.14 18.52
CA ILE A 379 7.57 -3.68 18.55
C ILE A 379 7.30 -3.14 19.96
N ARG A 380 6.35 -3.72 20.70
CA ARG A 380 5.97 -3.26 22.05
C ARG A 380 6.93 -3.69 23.15
N ALA A 381 7.79 -4.65 22.89
CA ALA A 381 8.94 -4.93 23.76
C ALA A 381 9.94 -3.74 23.76
N ILE A 382 9.94 -2.92 22.71
CA ILE A 382 10.81 -1.76 22.53
C ILE A 382 10.13 -0.48 23.02
N ASP A 383 8.91 -0.21 22.54
CA ASP A 383 8.07 0.90 23.02
C ASP A 383 6.62 0.41 23.17
N PRO A 384 6.08 0.30 24.41
CA PRO A 384 4.80 -0.32 24.70
C PRO A 384 3.59 0.45 24.12
N ASP A 385 3.76 1.72 23.78
CA ASP A 385 2.69 2.58 23.28
C ASP A 385 2.50 2.50 21.75
N TRP A 386 3.36 1.78 21.03
CA TRP A 386 3.23 1.65 19.59
C TRP A 386 2.02 0.84 19.16
N LEU A 387 1.30 1.39 18.21
CA LEU A 387 0.14 0.78 17.56
C LEU A 387 0.59 -0.19 16.46
N LEU A 388 -0.22 -1.20 16.20
CA LEU A 388 -0.10 -2.07 15.05
C LEU A 388 -1.08 -1.59 13.96
N PHE A 389 -0.56 -1.14 12.84
CA PHE A 389 -1.34 -0.83 11.64
C PHE A 389 -1.46 -2.13 10.85
N ALA A 390 -2.62 -2.80 10.95
CA ALA A 390 -2.78 -4.12 10.37
C ALA A 390 -3.42 -4.06 8.99
N GLU A 391 -2.86 -4.82 8.08
CA GLU A 391 -3.36 -5.02 6.73
C GLU A 391 -3.76 -6.48 6.49
N LEU A 392 -4.71 -6.66 5.59
CA LEU A 392 -5.07 -7.94 4.99
C LEU A 392 -4.66 -7.94 3.52
N ASP A 393 -4.57 -9.13 2.91
CA ASP A 393 -4.48 -9.23 1.44
C ASP A 393 -5.55 -8.33 0.82
N ALA A 394 -5.13 -7.39 -0.02
CA ALA A 394 -6.03 -6.39 -0.63
C ALA A 394 -7.21 -7.03 -1.39
N ALA A 395 -7.04 -8.28 -1.85
CA ALA A 395 -8.10 -9.07 -2.48
C ALA A 395 -9.08 -9.69 -1.47
N ARG A 396 -8.76 -9.69 -0.19
CA ARG A 396 -9.47 -10.39 0.88
C ARG A 396 -10.04 -9.45 1.95
N VAL A 397 -9.94 -8.15 1.78
CA VAL A 397 -10.47 -7.14 2.74
C VAL A 397 -11.93 -7.43 3.16
N GLY A 398 -12.71 -8.03 2.28
CA GLY A 398 -14.09 -8.45 2.56
C GLY A 398 -14.24 -9.57 3.62
N HIS A 399 -13.17 -10.28 3.98
CA HIS A 399 -13.20 -11.33 5.00
C HIS A 399 -13.19 -10.75 6.43
N GLY A 400 -12.72 -9.50 6.59
CA GLY A 400 -12.60 -8.83 7.88
C GLY A 400 -11.39 -9.29 8.70
N PHE A 401 -11.11 -8.55 9.76
CA PHE A 401 -10.01 -8.89 10.66
C PHE A 401 -10.38 -10.01 11.61
N PRO A 402 -9.42 -10.87 11.99
CA PRO A 402 -9.63 -11.86 13.03
C PRO A 402 -9.99 -11.16 14.36
N ALA A 403 -11.01 -11.66 15.05
CA ALA A 403 -11.51 -11.05 16.29
C ALA A 403 -10.49 -11.10 17.45
N ASP A 404 -9.52 -11.99 17.36
CA ASP A 404 -8.42 -12.17 18.32
C ASP A 404 -7.14 -11.40 17.93
N ALA A 405 -7.22 -10.46 17.00
CA ALA A 405 -6.09 -9.57 16.71
C ALA A 405 -5.63 -8.83 17.99
N PRO A 406 -4.32 -8.54 18.15
CA PRO A 406 -3.81 -7.93 19.38
C PRO A 406 -4.44 -6.57 19.66
N ARG A 407 -4.64 -6.22 20.93
CA ARG A 407 -5.09 -4.86 21.30
C ARG A 407 -4.15 -3.80 20.76
N GLY A 408 -4.64 -2.59 20.52
CA GLY A 408 -3.87 -1.50 19.91
C GLY A 408 -3.67 -1.71 18.41
N THR A 409 -4.55 -2.49 17.77
CA THR A 409 -4.58 -2.65 16.31
C THR A 409 -5.47 -1.60 15.66
N VAL A 410 -4.96 -0.99 14.62
CA VAL A 410 -5.61 -0.04 13.71
C VAL A 410 -5.95 -0.79 12.42
N ASN A 411 -7.12 -0.54 11.85
CA ASN A 411 -7.44 -1.02 10.49
C ASN A 411 -6.74 -0.12 9.47
N ALA A 412 -5.66 -0.62 8.85
CA ALA A 412 -4.88 0.09 7.83
C ALA A 412 -5.15 -0.40 6.40
N SER A 413 -6.30 -1.02 6.16
CA SER A 413 -6.67 -1.57 4.84
C SER A 413 -6.60 -0.52 3.73
N HIS A 414 -6.31 -0.99 2.52
CA HIS A 414 -6.21 -0.17 1.30
C HIS A 414 -7.53 -0.11 0.54
N TRP A 415 -7.70 0.94 -0.23
CA TRP A 415 -8.84 1.10 -1.13
C TRP A 415 -8.46 1.88 -2.38
N TYR A 416 -8.84 1.36 -3.52
CA TYR A 416 -8.70 2.03 -4.81
C TYR A 416 -10.00 1.97 -5.62
N ASP A 417 -10.23 3.00 -6.46
CA ASP A 417 -11.10 2.83 -7.61
C ASP A 417 -10.40 1.90 -8.61
N VAL A 418 -10.65 0.60 -8.47
CA VAL A 418 -9.97 -0.44 -9.25
C VAL A 418 -10.21 -0.32 -10.75
N VAL A 419 -11.31 0.33 -11.18
CA VAL A 419 -11.57 0.59 -12.59
C VAL A 419 -10.59 1.63 -13.10
N THR A 420 -10.51 2.78 -12.45
CA THR A 420 -9.55 3.85 -12.82
C THR A 420 -8.11 3.36 -12.70
N LEU A 421 -7.77 2.63 -11.62
CA LEU A 421 -6.42 2.10 -11.40
C LEU A 421 -6.00 1.13 -12.52
N SER A 422 -6.88 0.21 -12.92
CA SER A 422 -6.56 -0.84 -13.88
C SER A 422 -6.63 -0.38 -15.33
N THR A 423 -7.51 0.57 -15.65
CA THR A 423 -7.68 1.05 -17.02
C THR A 423 -6.86 2.29 -17.33
N LYS A 424 -6.46 3.06 -16.30
CA LYS A 424 -5.94 4.42 -16.40
C LYS A 424 -6.87 5.36 -17.18
N GLU A 425 -8.18 5.13 -17.07
CA GLU A 425 -9.23 5.94 -17.66
C GLU A 425 -10.22 6.38 -16.58
N PHE A 426 -10.52 7.66 -16.52
CA PHE A 426 -11.54 8.22 -15.63
C PHE A 426 -12.62 8.93 -16.44
N ASN A 427 -13.69 8.20 -16.73
CA ASN A 427 -14.73 8.60 -17.69
C ASN A 427 -15.83 9.50 -17.09
N PHE A 428 -15.49 10.34 -16.09
CA PHE A 428 -16.45 11.27 -15.50
C PHE A 428 -17.22 12.07 -16.59
N PRO A 429 -18.55 12.24 -16.47
CA PRO A 429 -19.40 11.95 -15.29
C PRO A 429 -19.95 10.51 -15.19
N VAL A 430 -19.48 9.59 -16.01
CA VAL A 430 -19.94 8.19 -16.02
C VAL A 430 -18.89 7.29 -15.36
N TRP A 431 -19.34 6.39 -14.49
CA TRP A 431 -18.47 5.40 -13.83
C TRP A 431 -19.19 4.04 -13.72
N VAL A 432 -18.45 2.95 -13.88
CA VAL A 432 -18.97 1.59 -13.75
C VAL A 432 -18.56 1.01 -12.42
N ASN A 433 -19.51 0.63 -11.60
CA ASN A 433 -19.22 -0.04 -10.33
C ASN A 433 -18.68 -1.47 -10.61
N PRO A 434 -17.42 -1.77 -10.22
CA PRO A 434 -16.78 -3.05 -10.57
C PRO A 434 -17.42 -4.27 -9.90
N TYR A 435 -18.10 -4.07 -8.77
CA TYR A 435 -18.72 -5.16 -8.01
C TYR A 435 -20.14 -5.49 -8.48
N SER A 436 -20.88 -4.51 -8.99
CA SER A 436 -22.27 -4.70 -9.41
C SER A 436 -22.47 -4.63 -10.92
N GLY A 437 -21.47 -4.17 -11.67
CA GLY A 437 -21.56 -3.89 -13.11
C GLY A 437 -22.49 -2.73 -13.48
N ARG A 438 -23.03 -2.01 -12.49
CA ARG A 438 -23.96 -0.89 -12.75
C ARG A 438 -23.21 0.36 -13.15
N THR A 439 -23.71 1.03 -14.17
CA THR A 439 -23.28 2.37 -14.55
C THR A 439 -23.91 3.41 -13.62
N LEU A 440 -23.09 4.31 -13.10
CA LEU A 440 -23.49 5.46 -12.30
C LEU A 440 -23.14 6.73 -13.06
N GLU A 441 -23.95 7.79 -12.88
CA GLU A 441 -23.74 9.07 -13.55
C GLU A 441 -23.82 10.23 -12.54
N GLY A 442 -22.85 11.13 -12.64
CA GLY A 442 -22.74 12.32 -11.82
C GLY A 442 -21.96 12.12 -10.52
N ALA A 443 -21.42 13.25 -10.01
CA ALA A 443 -20.53 13.29 -8.85
C ALA A 443 -21.16 12.65 -7.61
N GLU A 444 -22.41 12.98 -7.29
CA GLU A 444 -23.11 12.47 -6.10
C GLU A 444 -23.28 10.95 -6.11
N ALA A 445 -23.58 10.37 -7.27
CA ALA A 445 -23.76 8.93 -7.39
C ALA A 445 -22.44 8.15 -7.22
N ILE A 446 -21.35 8.69 -7.78
CA ILE A 446 -19.99 8.11 -7.68
C ILE A 446 -19.46 8.28 -6.25
N GLU A 447 -19.53 9.48 -5.66
CA GLU A 447 -19.18 9.74 -4.26
C GLU A 447 -19.91 8.79 -3.31
N GLY A 448 -21.23 8.60 -3.53
CA GLY A 448 -22.03 7.67 -2.75
C GLY A 448 -21.58 6.21 -2.90
N ALA A 449 -21.07 5.82 -4.07
CA ALA A 449 -20.51 4.47 -4.25
C ALA A 449 -19.17 4.31 -3.51
N TYR A 450 -18.27 5.29 -3.60
CA TYR A 450 -17.00 5.30 -2.85
C TYR A 450 -17.25 5.30 -1.34
N THR A 451 -18.19 6.12 -0.86
CA THR A 451 -18.58 6.16 0.57
C THR A 451 -19.08 4.78 1.06
N ARG A 452 -19.85 4.05 0.25
CA ARG A 452 -20.29 2.70 0.64
C ARG A 452 -19.15 1.69 0.69
N GLN A 453 -18.20 1.74 -0.25
CA GLN A 453 -17.04 0.84 -0.27
C GLN A 453 -16.12 1.09 0.92
N LEU A 454 -15.76 2.34 1.16
CA LEU A 454 -14.96 2.75 2.32
C LEU A 454 -15.69 2.50 3.65
N GLY A 455 -17.01 2.71 3.68
CA GLY A 455 -17.85 2.39 4.83
C GLY A 455 -17.84 0.90 5.17
N PHE A 456 -17.82 0.04 4.15
CA PHE A 456 -17.66 -1.40 4.36
C PHE A 456 -16.31 -1.75 5.00
N ILE A 457 -15.21 -1.14 4.54
CA ILE A 457 -13.88 -1.30 5.16
C ILE A 457 -13.91 -0.81 6.61
N LYS A 458 -14.51 0.35 6.88
CA LYS A 458 -14.65 0.87 8.25
C LYS A 458 -15.40 -0.11 9.16
N GLU A 459 -16.45 -0.78 8.68
CA GLU A 459 -17.21 -1.75 9.44
C GLU A 459 -16.37 -2.97 9.88
N THR A 460 -15.37 -3.37 9.09
CA THR A 460 -14.49 -4.50 9.46
C THR A 460 -13.64 -4.24 10.70
N ALA A 461 -13.44 -2.97 11.07
CA ALA A 461 -12.71 -2.59 12.27
C ALA A 461 -13.48 -2.77 13.58
N LYS A 462 -14.80 -3.01 13.53
CA LYS A 462 -15.65 -3.08 14.74
C LYS A 462 -15.35 -4.26 15.66
N THR A 463 -14.79 -5.33 15.12
CA THR A 463 -14.43 -6.54 15.89
C THR A 463 -13.06 -6.42 16.56
N LEU A 464 -12.24 -5.46 16.15
CA LEU A 464 -10.91 -5.24 16.71
C LEU A 464 -10.97 -4.73 18.17
N ASN A 465 -9.83 -4.86 18.86
CA ASN A 465 -9.65 -4.40 20.23
C ASN A 465 -10.73 -4.96 21.20
N ASP A 466 -10.95 -6.28 21.14
CA ASP A 466 -11.97 -7.00 21.93
C ASP A 466 -13.40 -6.49 21.67
N GLY A 467 -13.69 -6.08 20.45
CA GLY A 467 -15.01 -5.60 20.04
C GLY A 467 -15.33 -4.16 20.45
N THR A 468 -14.36 -3.41 20.97
CA THR A 468 -14.52 -1.96 21.22
C THR A 468 -14.37 -1.13 19.96
N GLY A 469 -13.87 -1.75 18.87
CA GLY A 469 -13.60 -1.13 17.60
C GLY A 469 -12.17 -0.59 17.49
N ALA A 470 -11.82 -0.15 16.29
CA ALA A 470 -10.54 0.47 16.00
C ALA A 470 -10.69 1.66 15.04
N PRO A 471 -9.76 2.62 15.09
CA PRO A 471 -9.66 3.60 14.04
C PRO A 471 -9.45 2.93 12.69
N THR A 472 -10.07 3.48 11.64
CA THR A 472 -9.74 3.15 10.26
C THR A 472 -8.88 4.26 9.69
N LEU A 473 -7.68 3.90 9.24
CA LEU A 473 -6.82 4.72 8.43
C LEU A 473 -6.65 3.98 7.10
N ILE A 474 -7.23 4.52 6.02
CA ILE A 474 -6.99 3.93 4.70
C ILE A 474 -5.52 4.12 4.36
N GLY A 475 -4.74 3.02 4.44
CA GLY A 475 -3.28 3.02 4.29
C GLY A 475 -2.83 3.45 2.91
N GLU A 476 -3.62 3.06 1.88
CA GLU A 476 -3.42 3.52 0.52
C GLU A 476 -4.73 3.82 -0.19
N PHE A 477 -4.73 4.89 -0.95
CA PHE A 477 -5.73 5.24 -1.96
C PHE A 477 -5.13 6.26 -2.92
N GLY A 478 -5.61 6.34 -4.14
CA GLY A 478 -5.07 7.29 -5.11
C GLY A 478 -5.53 6.98 -6.53
N ILE A 479 -4.92 7.69 -7.47
CA ILE A 479 -5.21 7.54 -8.90
C ILE A 479 -3.91 7.59 -9.71
N PRO A 480 -3.86 6.92 -10.87
CA PRO A 480 -2.76 7.13 -11.81
C PRO A 480 -2.74 8.57 -12.34
N PHE A 481 -1.56 9.16 -12.49
CA PHE A 481 -1.41 10.49 -13.06
C PHE A 481 -1.22 10.47 -14.58
N ASP A 482 -0.96 9.33 -15.17
CA ASP A 482 -0.93 9.12 -16.62
C ASP A 482 -2.30 8.73 -17.22
N LEU A 483 -3.39 9.23 -16.62
CA LEU A 483 -4.76 9.01 -17.07
C LEU A 483 -4.97 9.40 -18.54
N ASP A 484 -5.92 8.72 -19.18
CA ASP A 484 -6.39 9.04 -20.53
C ASP A 484 -5.22 9.09 -21.55
N HIS A 485 -4.36 8.04 -21.51
CA HIS A 485 -3.15 7.94 -22.35
C HIS A 485 -2.15 9.07 -22.10
N ALA A 486 -1.96 9.47 -20.86
CA ALA A 486 -1.08 10.57 -20.43
C ALA A 486 -1.46 11.93 -21.07
N ALA A 487 -2.75 12.21 -21.18
CA ALA A 487 -3.25 13.44 -21.79
C ALA A 487 -2.70 14.70 -21.11
N ALA A 488 -2.61 14.67 -19.76
CA ALA A 488 -2.06 15.79 -18.97
C ALA A 488 -0.59 16.03 -19.27
N TYR A 489 0.22 14.97 -19.43
CA TYR A 489 1.66 15.11 -19.77
C TYR A 489 1.87 15.71 -21.15
N LYS A 490 1.05 15.30 -22.13
CA LYS A 490 1.08 15.82 -23.49
C LYS A 490 0.72 17.30 -23.53
N ALA A 491 -0.30 17.71 -22.78
CA ALA A 491 -0.70 19.11 -22.68
C ALA A 491 0.40 19.94 -22.00
N TRP A 492 0.98 19.45 -20.90
CA TRP A 492 2.10 20.09 -20.21
C TRP A 492 3.32 20.27 -21.13
N ALA A 493 3.73 19.21 -21.85
CA ALA A 493 4.82 19.27 -22.81
C ALA A 493 4.55 20.22 -23.98
N ALA A 494 3.28 20.44 -24.31
CA ALA A 494 2.84 21.43 -25.32
C ALA A 494 2.78 22.87 -24.79
N GLY A 495 3.12 23.11 -23.51
CA GLY A 495 3.17 24.43 -22.89
C GLY A 495 1.89 24.84 -22.14
N ASP A 496 0.91 23.97 -21.98
CA ASP A 496 -0.25 24.21 -21.11
C ASP A 496 0.12 23.87 -19.66
N HIS A 497 0.68 24.84 -18.95
CA HIS A 497 1.10 24.73 -17.55
C HIS A 497 0.00 25.18 -16.57
N GLY A 498 -1.23 25.35 -17.05
CA GLY A 498 -2.39 25.71 -16.22
C GLY A 498 -2.99 24.50 -15.48
N PRO A 499 -4.08 24.71 -14.72
CA PRO A 499 -4.75 23.63 -13.99
C PRO A 499 -5.59 22.70 -14.88
N LYS A 500 -5.99 23.15 -16.07
CA LYS A 500 -6.90 22.43 -16.97
C LYS A 500 -6.44 21.01 -17.34
N PRO A 501 -5.17 20.73 -17.65
CA PRO A 501 -4.70 19.38 -17.94
C PRO A 501 -4.97 18.38 -16.80
N TRP A 502 -5.05 18.86 -15.56
CA TRP A 502 -5.21 18.06 -14.34
C TRP A 502 -6.65 17.96 -13.84
N GLU A 503 -7.62 18.58 -14.53
CA GLU A 503 -9.01 18.67 -14.06
C GLU A 503 -9.64 17.33 -13.74
N ARG A 504 -9.38 16.28 -14.55
CA ARG A 504 -9.88 14.91 -14.28
C ARG A 504 -9.32 14.33 -13.01
N HIS A 505 -8.03 14.53 -12.77
CA HIS A 505 -7.36 14.11 -11.53
C HIS A 505 -7.92 14.85 -10.31
N VAL A 506 -8.15 16.15 -10.45
CA VAL A 506 -8.77 16.99 -9.40
C VAL A 506 -10.16 16.47 -9.05
N ILE A 507 -11.01 16.17 -10.05
CA ILE A 507 -12.36 15.63 -9.81
C ILE A 507 -12.30 14.26 -9.14
N ALA A 508 -11.44 13.34 -9.62
CA ALA A 508 -11.33 12.00 -9.07
C ALA A 508 -10.89 12.05 -7.60
N LEU A 509 -9.84 12.82 -7.28
CA LEU A 509 -9.35 12.97 -5.90
C LEU A 509 -10.38 13.66 -5.01
N ASP A 510 -11.06 14.71 -5.49
CA ASP A 510 -12.12 15.40 -4.71
C ASP A 510 -13.25 14.44 -4.30
N LEU A 511 -13.70 13.56 -5.21
CA LEU A 511 -14.71 12.54 -4.92
C LEU A 511 -14.24 11.53 -3.86
N MET A 512 -12.96 11.09 -3.93
CA MET A 512 -12.36 10.19 -2.94
C MET A 512 -12.30 10.84 -1.57
N TYR A 513 -11.78 12.08 -1.50
CA TYR A 513 -11.69 12.81 -0.24
C TYR A 513 -13.05 13.18 0.35
N ASN A 514 -14.07 13.45 -0.48
CA ASN A 514 -15.44 13.66 -0.01
C ASN A 514 -16.02 12.42 0.68
N ALA A 515 -15.72 11.25 0.16
CA ALA A 515 -16.13 9.98 0.78
C ALA A 515 -15.41 9.76 2.13
N LEU A 516 -14.09 10.03 2.20
CA LEU A 516 -13.30 9.95 3.44
C LEU A 516 -13.81 10.95 4.50
N ASP A 517 -14.10 12.20 4.10
CA ASP A 517 -14.64 13.23 4.99
C ASP A 517 -16.02 12.86 5.52
N THR A 518 -16.89 12.29 4.67
CA THR A 518 -18.24 11.85 5.05
C THR A 518 -18.19 10.78 6.13
N LEU A 519 -17.20 9.89 6.08
CA LEU A 519 -16.99 8.80 7.03
C LEU A 519 -16.12 9.19 8.23
N LEU A 520 -15.51 10.39 8.21
CA LEU A 520 -14.60 10.90 9.25
C LEU A 520 -13.41 9.94 9.51
N ILE A 521 -12.91 9.28 8.49
CA ILE A 521 -11.80 8.32 8.59
C ILE A 521 -10.48 8.95 8.20
N SER A 522 -9.40 8.45 8.80
CA SER A 522 -8.03 8.84 8.48
C SER A 522 -7.55 8.19 7.19
N SER A 523 -6.52 8.75 6.56
CA SER A 523 -6.01 8.20 5.30
C SER A 523 -4.59 8.66 4.98
N THR A 524 -3.84 7.83 4.23
CA THR A 524 -2.56 8.17 3.60
C THR A 524 -2.65 7.94 2.11
N GLN A 525 -2.53 9.01 1.31
CA GLN A 525 -2.66 8.94 -0.14
C GLN A 525 -1.41 8.29 -0.76
N TRP A 526 -1.58 7.34 -1.65
CA TRP A 526 -0.53 6.80 -2.50
C TRP A 526 -0.36 7.70 -3.72
N ASN A 527 0.76 8.40 -3.98
CA ASN A 527 1.93 8.55 -3.12
C ASN A 527 2.59 9.94 -3.33
N TYR A 528 3.72 10.20 -2.68
CA TYR A 528 4.61 11.31 -2.96
C TYR A 528 6.00 10.74 -3.28
N THR A 529 6.42 10.80 -4.54
CA THR A 529 7.74 10.35 -5.01
C THR A 529 8.55 11.56 -5.49
N ALA A 530 9.61 11.89 -4.77
CA ALA A 530 10.42 13.08 -5.04
C ALA A 530 11.13 13.02 -6.40
N SER A 531 11.45 11.83 -6.88
CA SER A 531 12.12 11.57 -8.16
C SER A 531 11.17 11.38 -9.35
N ASN A 532 9.84 11.47 -9.13
CA ASN A 532 8.83 11.21 -10.18
C ASN A 532 9.02 12.08 -11.41
N ARG A 533 8.69 11.49 -12.57
CA ARG A 533 8.72 12.16 -13.90
C ARG A 533 7.38 12.01 -14.61
N ASN A 534 6.97 13.04 -15.34
CA ASN A 534 5.85 12.97 -16.30
C ASN A 534 6.22 12.12 -17.52
N ASP A 535 6.64 10.91 -17.29
CA ASP A 535 7.08 9.95 -18.31
C ASP A 535 6.49 8.58 -17.98
N GLN A 536 5.69 8.03 -18.88
CA GLN A 536 5.00 6.78 -18.66
C GLN A 536 5.91 5.55 -18.48
N ALA A 537 7.18 5.59 -18.89
CA ALA A 537 8.14 4.52 -18.65
C ALA A 537 8.85 4.70 -17.31
N VAL A 538 8.96 5.93 -16.80
CA VAL A 538 9.61 6.28 -15.53
C VAL A 538 8.62 6.38 -14.40
N GLY A 539 7.67 7.33 -14.48
CA GLY A 539 6.67 7.59 -13.44
C GLY A 539 7.30 7.73 -12.06
N ASP A 540 6.92 6.86 -11.15
CA ASP A 540 7.45 6.73 -9.79
C ASP A 540 8.79 5.95 -9.72
N GLY A 541 9.38 5.59 -10.88
CA GLY A 541 10.61 4.81 -10.95
C GLY A 541 10.41 3.31 -10.75
N TRP A 542 9.18 2.83 -10.65
CA TRP A 542 8.85 1.45 -10.37
C TRP A 542 7.70 0.93 -11.26
N ASN A 543 7.96 -0.14 -12.02
CA ASN A 543 7.00 -0.93 -12.82
C ASN A 543 6.00 -0.12 -13.68
N GLN A 544 6.43 1.03 -14.23
CA GLN A 544 5.60 1.94 -15.02
C GLN A 544 4.36 2.46 -14.27
N GLU A 545 4.44 2.50 -12.94
CA GLU A 545 3.46 3.20 -12.12
C GLU A 545 3.75 4.69 -12.04
N ASP A 546 2.70 5.46 -11.91
CA ASP A 546 2.75 6.88 -11.65
C ASP A 546 1.48 7.30 -10.90
N LEU A 547 1.56 7.31 -9.57
CA LEU A 547 0.49 7.77 -8.69
C LEU A 547 0.94 8.96 -7.81
N SER A 548 2.14 9.49 -8.02
CA SER A 548 2.67 10.57 -7.20
C SER A 548 1.93 11.89 -7.43
N ILE A 549 1.61 12.57 -6.33
CA ILE A 549 1.04 13.93 -6.33
C ILE A 549 2.08 15.01 -6.62
N TYR A 550 3.32 14.63 -6.87
CA TYR A 550 4.45 15.50 -7.17
C TYR A 550 5.23 14.97 -8.37
N SER A 551 5.81 15.87 -9.17
CA SER A 551 6.76 15.52 -10.23
C SER A 551 7.82 16.60 -10.37
N VAL A 552 9.09 16.19 -10.55
CA VAL A 552 10.18 17.14 -10.82
C VAL A 552 9.99 17.89 -12.14
N ASP A 553 9.27 17.31 -13.12
CA ASP A 553 8.98 17.93 -14.40
C ASP A 553 8.01 19.11 -14.29
N GLN A 554 7.32 19.25 -13.14
CA GLN A 554 6.45 20.38 -12.84
C GLN A 554 7.08 21.41 -11.90
N ARG A 555 8.36 21.23 -11.54
CA ARG A 555 9.07 22.26 -10.78
C ARG A 555 9.24 23.51 -11.63
N GLY A 556 8.79 24.64 -11.09
CA GLY A 556 8.93 25.96 -11.68
C GLY A 556 9.68 26.89 -10.73
N ASN A 557 8.98 27.88 -10.17
CA ASN A 557 9.57 28.83 -9.24
C ASN A 557 9.92 28.14 -7.91
N SER A 558 11.18 28.15 -7.52
CA SER A 558 11.66 27.55 -6.27
C SER A 558 11.10 28.20 -5.00
N ASN A 559 10.59 29.44 -5.08
CA ASN A 559 9.94 30.12 -3.97
C ASN A 559 8.46 29.76 -3.82
N ASP A 560 7.88 29.06 -4.79
CA ASP A 560 6.50 28.60 -4.69
C ASP A 560 6.47 27.22 -4.03
N ILE A 561 5.89 27.15 -2.84
CA ILE A 561 5.75 25.89 -2.08
C ILE A 561 4.95 24.83 -2.83
N ASN A 562 4.11 25.24 -3.78
CA ASN A 562 3.30 24.37 -4.62
C ASN A 562 4.04 23.86 -5.86
N SER A 563 5.25 24.35 -6.11
CA SER A 563 6.08 23.96 -7.25
C SER A 563 6.32 22.45 -7.26
N GLY A 564 6.07 21.81 -8.38
CA GLY A 564 6.12 20.35 -8.53
C GLY A 564 4.81 19.62 -8.23
N GLY A 565 3.83 20.27 -7.58
CA GLY A 565 2.56 19.64 -7.23
C GLY A 565 1.66 19.37 -8.44
N ARG A 566 0.92 18.26 -8.39
CA ARG A 566 -0.04 17.84 -9.43
C ARG A 566 -1.43 17.72 -8.83
N ALA A 567 -2.47 18.28 -9.50
CA ALA A 567 -3.88 18.21 -9.09
C ALA A 567 -4.16 18.65 -7.65
N LEU A 568 -3.45 19.67 -7.15
CA LEU A 568 -3.49 20.11 -5.75
C LEU A 568 -4.91 20.45 -5.28
N GLU A 569 -5.74 21.04 -6.13
CA GLU A 569 -7.11 21.45 -5.79
C GLU A 569 -8.02 20.26 -5.40
N GLY A 570 -7.65 19.05 -5.78
CA GLY A 570 -8.41 17.83 -5.45
C GLY A 570 -8.20 17.37 -4.01
N PHE A 571 -7.04 17.63 -3.41
CA PHE A 571 -6.68 17.07 -2.11
C PHE A 571 -6.21 18.10 -1.07
N VAL A 572 -5.65 19.26 -1.46
CA VAL A 572 -5.31 20.36 -0.55
C VAL A 572 -6.59 21.07 -0.17
N ARG A 573 -7.22 20.64 0.93
CA ARG A 573 -8.58 21.02 1.31
C ARG A 573 -8.73 21.24 2.82
N PRO A 574 -9.74 22.01 3.27
CA PRO A 574 -9.96 22.19 4.70
C PRO A 574 -10.43 20.90 5.37
N TYR A 575 -9.96 20.66 6.60
CA TYR A 575 -10.40 19.56 7.46
C TYR A 575 -10.07 19.85 8.93
N ALA A 576 -10.77 19.18 9.86
CA ALA A 576 -10.46 19.25 11.28
C ALA A 576 -9.31 18.27 11.60
N ARG A 577 -8.17 18.81 12.09
CA ARG A 577 -6.96 18.04 12.40
C ARG A 577 -7.00 17.42 13.78
N ALA A 578 -7.33 18.26 14.78
CA ALA A 578 -7.33 17.89 16.18
C ALA A 578 -8.56 18.53 16.83
N ILE A 579 -9.41 17.71 17.42
CA ILE A 579 -10.77 18.07 17.78
C ILE A 579 -10.92 17.94 19.29
N ALA A 580 -11.25 19.03 19.97
CA ALA A 580 -11.54 19.06 21.41
C ALA A 580 -12.92 18.47 21.70
N GLY A 581 -13.10 17.19 21.34
CA GLY A 581 -14.35 16.48 21.43
C GLY A 581 -14.50 15.38 20.40
N ARG A 582 -15.76 15.01 20.09
CA ARG A 582 -16.10 13.94 19.15
C ARG A 582 -16.59 14.52 17.81
N PRO A 583 -15.96 14.24 16.68
CA PRO A 583 -16.43 14.67 15.36
C PRO A 583 -17.76 13.99 14.99
N LEU A 584 -18.69 14.74 14.41
CA LEU A 584 -20.00 14.25 14.01
C LEU A 584 -20.23 14.33 12.51
N LYS A 585 -19.72 15.40 11.86
CA LYS A 585 -19.91 15.63 10.43
C LYS A 585 -18.84 16.54 9.88
N MET A 586 -18.27 16.19 8.73
CA MET A 586 -17.36 17.03 7.95
C MET A 586 -17.76 16.98 6.48
N LYS A 587 -17.77 18.11 5.81
CA LYS A 587 -18.05 18.22 4.38
C LYS A 587 -17.39 19.44 3.79
N PHE A 588 -16.74 19.25 2.65
CA PHE A 588 -16.22 20.34 1.81
C PHE A 588 -16.85 20.27 0.43
N LYS A 589 -17.12 21.42 -0.18
CA LYS A 589 -17.58 21.58 -1.56
C LYS A 589 -16.59 22.44 -2.31
N ARG A 590 -15.74 21.80 -3.11
CA ARG A 590 -14.65 22.46 -3.84
C ARG A 590 -15.12 23.60 -4.74
N GLU A 591 -16.23 23.41 -5.47
CA GLU A 591 -16.75 24.39 -6.43
C GLU A 591 -17.10 25.72 -5.77
N THR A 592 -17.63 25.68 -4.55
CA THR A 592 -18.05 26.87 -3.80
C THR A 592 -17.05 27.28 -2.71
N GLY A 593 -16.10 26.43 -2.36
CA GLY A 593 -15.22 26.61 -1.21
C GLY A 593 -15.95 26.51 0.14
N ALA A 594 -17.19 26.00 0.16
CA ALA A 594 -17.95 25.87 1.39
C ALA A 594 -17.48 24.66 2.20
N PHE A 595 -17.02 24.88 3.42
CA PHE A 595 -16.66 23.85 4.37
C PHE A 595 -17.59 23.89 5.58
N ARG A 596 -18.06 22.74 6.02
CA ARG A 596 -18.88 22.59 7.22
C ARG A 596 -18.34 21.48 8.09
N PHE A 597 -18.13 21.78 9.37
CA PHE A 597 -17.73 20.82 10.38
C PHE A 597 -18.64 20.93 11.60
N VAL A 598 -18.97 19.78 12.19
CA VAL A 598 -19.80 19.70 13.39
C VAL A 598 -19.18 18.68 14.33
N TYR A 599 -19.07 19.02 15.62
CA TYR A 599 -18.55 18.13 16.64
C TYR A 599 -19.26 18.34 17.99
N GLU A 600 -19.17 17.35 18.86
CA GLU A 600 -19.59 17.44 20.26
C GLU A 600 -18.37 17.85 21.08
N ALA A 601 -18.35 19.10 21.54
CA ALA A 601 -17.25 19.64 22.32
C ALA A 601 -17.26 19.11 23.76
N THR A 602 -16.07 18.92 24.34
CA THR A 602 -15.90 18.57 25.77
C THR A 602 -16.00 19.79 26.69
N GLY A 603 -15.88 21.01 26.17
CA GLY A 603 -15.73 22.23 26.94
C GLY A 603 -14.30 22.53 27.40
N GLU A 604 -13.34 21.73 26.94
CA GLU A 604 -11.92 21.89 27.23
C GLU A 604 -11.09 21.78 25.94
N GLY A 605 -10.03 22.58 25.84
CA GLY A 605 -9.10 22.54 24.69
C GLY A 605 -9.56 23.30 23.47
N GLU A 606 -8.80 23.23 22.41
CA GLU A 606 -9.05 23.92 21.14
C GLU A 606 -9.15 22.94 19.98
N THR A 607 -10.16 23.08 19.16
CA THR A 607 -10.30 22.35 17.89
C THR A 607 -9.53 23.09 16.80
N GLU A 608 -8.60 22.41 16.16
CA GLU A 608 -7.79 22.95 15.06
C GLU A 608 -8.35 22.50 13.70
N ILE A 609 -8.60 23.48 12.83
CA ILE A 609 -9.04 23.25 11.45
C ILE A 609 -7.99 23.81 10.51
N PHE A 610 -7.53 22.99 9.59
CA PHE A 610 -6.70 23.42 8.47
C PHE A 610 -7.54 24.15 7.43
N VAL A 611 -7.08 25.33 7.01
CA VAL A 611 -7.79 26.19 6.03
C VAL A 611 -6.77 26.66 4.99
N PRO A 612 -6.56 25.88 3.90
CA PRO A 612 -5.48 26.12 2.96
C PRO A 612 -5.71 27.38 2.11
N LYS A 613 -4.68 28.21 1.96
CA LYS A 613 -4.68 29.38 1.08
C LYS A 613 -5.03 29.04 -0.38
N LEU A 614 -4.69 27.82 -0.82
CA LEU A 614 -5.02 27.33 -2.16
C LEU A 614 -6.52 27.35 -2.43
N GLN A 615 -7.34 26.94 -1.46
CA GLN A 615 -8.79 26.93 -1.59
C GLN A 615 -9.43 28.31 -1.33
N TYR A 616 -8.72 29.18 -0.62
CA TYR A 616 -9.21 30.51 -0.19
C TYR A 616 -8.21 31.61 -0.55
N PRO A 617 -7.91 31.83 -1.85
CA PRO A 617 -6.85 32.75 -2.28
C PRO A 617 -7.12 34.22 -1.91
N ASN A 618 -8.40 34.62 -1.83
CA ASN A 618 -8.82 35.96 -1.43
C ASN A 618 -9.24 36.04 0.04
N GLY A 619 -9.02 34.96 0.82
CA GLY A 619 -9.48 34.84 2.20
C GLY A 619 -10.84 34.13 2.32
N PHE A 620 -11.32 34.04 3.56
CA PHE A 620 -12.56 33.34 3.88
C PHE A 620 -13.34 34.04 4.99
N ALA A 621 -14.65 33.87 4.98
CA ALA A 621 -15.53 34.15 6.11
C ALA A 621 -15.66 32.85 6.95
N ILE A 622 -15.82 33.02 8.26
CA ILE A 622 -16.06 31.92 9.19
C ILE A 622 -17.17 32.27 10.17
N GLU A 623 -18.10 31.35 10.33
CA GLU A 623 -19.18 31.43 11.32
C GLU A 623 -19.04 30.23 12.26
N VAL A 624 -19.12 30.49 13.57
CA VAL A 624 -19.03 29.44 14.62
C VAL A 624 -20.26 29.57 15.50
N GLU A 625 -20.98 28.44 15.64
CA GLU A 625 -22.10 28.28 16.57
C GLU A 625 -21.60 27.49 17.77
N GLY A 626 -21.70 28.02 18.97
CA GLY A 626 -21.31 27.31 20.22
C GLY A 626 -19.84 27.40 20.58
N GLY A 627 -19.11 28.41 20.11
CA GLY A 627 -17.71 28.64 20.45
C GLY A 627 -17.14 29.91 19.87
N ASP A 628 -15.93 30.24 20.26
CA ASP A 628 -15.14 31.37 19.77
C ASP A 628 -14.04 30.90 18.83
N VAL A 629 -13.62 31.77 17.89
CA VAL A 629 -12.61 31.47 16.88
C VAL A 629 -11.40 32.38 16.95
N THR A 630 -10.21 31.78 16.83
CA THR A 630 -8.92 32.47 16.63
C THR A 630 -8.29 32.03 15.33
N ARG A 631 -7.87 32.98 14.48
CA ARG A 631 -7.17 32.69 13.23
C ARG A 631 -5.67 32.61 13.44
N ARG A 632 -5.02 31.66 12.76
CA ARG A 632 -3.57 31.50 12.67
C ARG A 632 -3.18 31.39 11.19
N ASP A 633 -3.23 32.50 10.49
CA ASP A 633 -3.05 32.57 9.02
C ASP A 633 -1.67 32.12 8.56
N GLU A 634 -0.63 32.29 9.40
CA GLU A 634 0.73 31.80 9.14
C GLU A 634 0.79 30.27 9.09
N ASN A 635 -0.08 29.58 9.83
CA ASN A 635 -0.20 28.12 9.87
C ASN A 635 -1.33 27.57 8.98
N GLN A 636 -1.99 28.42 8.23
CA GLN A 636 -3.19 28.05 7.45
C GLN A 636 -4.22 27.33 8.34
N SER A 637 -4.45 27.80 9.56
CA SER A 637 -5.39 27.17 10.49
C SER A 637 -6.25 28.16 11.25
N VAL A 638 -7.37 27.65 11.75
CA VAL A 638 -8.20 28.33 12.74
C VAL A 638 -8.34 27.43 13.96
N LEU A 639 -8.37 28.05 15.14
CA LEU A 639 -8.67 27.39 16.39
C LEU A 639 -10.06 27.79 16.85
N VAL A 640 -10.84 26.80 17.28
CA VAL A 640 -12.17 27.00 17.85
C VAL A 640 -12.19 26.50 19.28
N HIS A 641 -12.59 27.37 20.19
CA HIS A 641 -12.73 27.08 21.61
C HIS A 641 -14.22 27.08 22.01
N ALA A 642 -14.62 26.10 22.80
CA ALA A 642 -15.97 26.03 23.38
C ALA A 642 -15.84 25.95 24.91
N ASP A 643 -16.39 26.95 25.61
CA ASP A 643 -16.29 27.03 27.09
C ASP A 643 -17.15 26.01 27.84
N VAL A 644 -18.10 25.42 27.16
CA VAL A 644 -19.03 24.44 27.74
C VAL A 644 -19.19 23.21 26.84
N PRO A 645 -19.42 22.02 27.38
CA PRO A 645 -19.76 20.87 26.59
C PRO A 645 -21.01 21.08 25.75
N GLY A 646 -21.01 20.59 24.51
CA GLY A 646 -22.15 20.66 23.63
C GLY A 646 -21.78 20.69 22.15
N LYS A 647 -22.81 20.83 21.32
CA LYS A 647 -22.66 20.80 19.87
C LYS A 647 -22.09 22.12 19.34
N VAL A 648 -20.98 22.03 18.61
CA VAL A 648 -20.35 23.16 17.91
C VAL A 648 -20.48 22.97 16.42
N GLY A 649 -20.93 24.04 15.73
CA GLY A 649 -21.04 24.08 14.28
C GLY A 649 -20.09 25.12 13.70
N ILE A 650 -19.35 24.78 12.65
CA ILE A 650 -18.39 25.66 11.98
C ILE A 650 -18.70 25.66 10.50
N THR A 651 -18.82 26.86 9.94
CA THR A 651 -19.01 27.06 8.51
C THR A 651 -17.95 28.04 7.99
N ILE A 652 -17.21 27.62 6.95
CA ILE A 652 -16.23 28.48 6.25
C ILE A 652 -16.68 28.63 4.81
N THR A 653 -16.63 29.88 4.31
CA THR A 653 -17.01 30.24 2.94
C THR A 653 -15.92 31.08 2.29
N ARG A 654 -15.72 30.90 0.98
CA ARG A 654 -14.77 31.70 0.18
C ARG A 654 -15.26 33.15 0.06
N LEU A 655 -14.34 34.15 0.23
CA LEU A 655 -14.59 35.56 -0.03
C LEU A 655 -14.45 35.89 -1.50
#